data_f10c8fcbd6031367d9214049c3beece1
#
_entry.id   f10c8fcbd6031367d9214049c3beece1
#
_cell.length_a   1.000
_cell.length_b   1.000
_cell.length_c   1.000
_cell.angle_alpha   90.00
_cell.angle_beta   90.00
_cell.angle_gamma   90.00
#
_symmetry.space_group_name_H-M   'P 1'
#
loop_
_entity.id
_entity.type
_entity.pdbx_description
1 polymer ?
#
loop_
_entity_poly.entity_id
_entity_poly.type
_entity_poly.pdbx_seq_one_letter_code
_entity_poly.pdbx_strand_id
1 'polypeptide(L)'
;MQICNHTYKTAREHFLYSISRISLSVVFCLFILFIYRLCFVNTFFVEESLFQVLSKENDLVWRYLSVCTRIDLKWVINLHLPIMLLGLLCPRVALANWFKKIFPYYFIFISFIISVLSVVNYFYYKTYDRNIDPFFFGVFREDVEALIKTILAEFSVFTYVTLILIVLLILFVIFDKIGAIVQSLIKFPTNNSKSSKFLIGGSLIVLICFVVCLARGSLGYFPLREADLNISTRSNVLNASCSNAMASLYWASKWYQKQQKIALVSNRDIINAFYAVGLKSKPNEVLSPLKHKTKVNTFLATNKPHVVLFVMESMSSHMLRYDSPEFDLLGELRKHVSNDYFNLKFISHGNGTIESMTNLILGIPDINFSTSSNFNKQVVTNMIRPYKEQGYRVLFVSSGNGGWRNIKSMLLKQGVDMVYDSNYILSNYPEVEASTWGVEDKYMFDVVYDLLKESEQPTLVIGLSSTHHTPYNVPNDPTLPNLVLPESVKKRFVFEDNLAVFSTFRYANNELGKFISKIKDDSVLSRNTFISFTGDHNQRGIAYNSHLEESVLRYSVPFYLYVPRRYREFDEYVIDGGRISSHMDIAATLINHTLSGQKYYSFGCDIFRKDDKNCSFPNIALNNQIVMIDGETRYLCPLESSNLPFRSAILDRYLEVNVDAVDTYNCTYAKKVGALEEYIYYYQMNNEYRF
;
A
#
# COMPACT_ATOMS: atom_id res chain seq x y z
N MET A 1 -3.92 31.01 37.50
CA MET A 1 -2.98 31.23 36.39
C MET A 1 -2.50 32.68 36.43
N GLN A 2 -1.40 32.96 37.16
CA GLN A 2 -0.78 34.28 37.17
C GLN A 2 0.07 34.41 35.91
N ILE A 3 -0.50 34.97 34.84
CA ILE A 3 0.27 35.44 33.69
C ILE A 3 1.11 36.61 34.23
N CYS A 4 2.43 36.45 34.30
CA CYS A 4 3.34 37.48 34.70
C CYS A 4 3.10 38.77 33.87
N ASN A 5 2.54 39.79 34.48
CA ASN A 5 2.35 41.11 33.89
C ASN A 5 3.71 41.83 33.80
N HIS A 6 4.63 41.38 32.94
CA HIS A 6 5.79 42.14 32.57
C HIS A 6 5.45 43.10 31.42
N THR A 7 5.24 44.35 31.72
CA THR A 7 5.20 45.42 30.71
C THR A 7 6.62 45.66 30.21
N TYR A 8 6.89 45.29 28.96
CA TYR A 8 8.17 45.54 28.33
C TYR A 8 8.33 47.00 28.00
N LYS A 9 9.45 47.57 28.45
CA LYS A 9 9.76 48.98 28.28
C LYS A 9 10.39 49.33 26.93
N THR A 10 10.96 48.35 26.20
CA THR A 10 11.71 48.63 24.96
C THR A 10 11.45 47.56 23.88
N ALA A 11 11.56 47.94 22.60
CA ALA A 11 11.47 47.03 21.45
C ALA A 11 12.48 45.85 21.54
N ARG A 12 13.60 46.06 22.23
CA ARG A 12 14.65 45.05 22.43
C ARG A 12 14.23 43.97 23.41
N GLU A 13 13.54 44.32 24.48
CA GLU A 13 13.00 43.33 25.44
C GLU A 13 11.96 42.45 24.78
N HIS A 14 11.13 43.01 23.89
CA HIS A 14 10.15 42.26 23.12
C HIS A 14 10.80 41.27 22.16
N PHE A 15 11.82 41.69 21.44
CA PHE A 15 12.55 40.83 20.51
C PHE A 15 13.16 39.61 21.21
N LEU A 16 13.80 39.83 22.33
CA LEU A 16 14.45 38.79 23.12
C LEU A 16 13.44 37.81 23.75
N TYR A 17 12.35 38.35 24.24
CA TYR A 17 11.25 37.52 24.70
C TYR A 17 10.75 36.60 23.58
N SER A 18 10.47 37.16 22.41
CA SER A 18 9.98 36.40 21.28
C SER A 18 10.96 35.32 20.87
N ILE A 19 12.25 35.64 20.71
CA ILE A 19 13.28 34.64 20.36
C ILE A 19 13.37 33.55 21.43
N SER A 20 13.45 33.92 22.70
CA SER A 20 13.59 32.93 23.79
C SER A 20 12.41 31.97 23.84
N ARG A 21 11.19 32.47 23.69
CA ARG A 21 9.98 31.63 23.67
C ARG A 21 9.89 30.76 22.42
N ILE A 22 10.23 31.27 21.24
CA ILE A 22 10.27 30.53 20.01
C ILE A 22 11.34 29.43 20.08
N SER A 23 12.55 29.75 20.52
CA SER A 23 13.63 28.76 20.67
C SER A 23 13.26 27.65 21.63
N LEU A 24 12.63 28.00 22.77
CA LEU A 24 12.16 27.04 23.75
C LEU A 24 11.06 26.14 23.12
N SER A 25 10.12 26.69 22.34
CA SER A 25 9.10 25.96 21.64
C SER A 25 9.73 24.98 20.63
N VAL A 26 10.74 25.41 19.88
CA VAL A 26 11.49 24.53 18.96
C VAL A 26 12.10 23.34 19.70
N VAL A 27 12.76 23.60 20.85
CA VAL A 27 13.37 22.54 21.67
C VAL A 27 12.31 21.53 22.15
N PHE A 28 11.15 22.00 22.62
CA PHE A 28 10.07 21.12 23.05
C PHE A 28 9.49 20.29 21.90
N CYS A 29 9.30 20.89 20.72
CA CYS A 29 8.85 20.15 19.54
C CYS A 29 9.86 19.08 19.09
N LEU A 30 11.16 19.39 19.14
CA LEU A 30 12.21 18.42 18.87
C LEU A 30 12.22 17.29 19.92
N PHE A 31 11.96 17.60 21.17
CA PHE A 31 11.82 16.59 22.21
C PHE A 31 10.64 15.65 21.97
N ILE A 32 9.47 16.18 21.57
CA ILE A 32 8.31 15.34 21.17
C ILE A 32 8.69 14.39 20.03
N LEU A 33 9.36 14.88 18.98
CA LEU A 33 9.80 14.06 17.85
C LEU A 33 10.84 13.01 18.26
N PHE A 34 11.74 13.36 19.19
CA PHE A 34 12.71 12.43 19.73
C PHE A 34 12.04 11.28 20.50
N ILE A 35 11.08 11.58 21.38
CA ILE A 35 10.30 10.54 22.09
C ILE A 35 9.54 9.65 21.13
N TYR A 36 8.86 10.26 20.14
CA TYR A 36 8.19 9.48 19.10
C TYR A 36 9.16 8.52 18.39
N ARG A 37 10.36 8.99 18.00
CA ARG A 37 11.38 8.18 17.33
C ARG A 37 11.88 7.04 18.22
N LEU A 38 12.08 7.29 19.50
CA LEU A 38 12.45 6.24 20.46
C LEU A 38 11.35 5.15 20.54
N CYS A 39 10.09 5.57 20.67
CA CYS A 39 8.95 4.63 20.70
C CYS A 39 8.88 3.83 19.39
N PHE A 40 9.04 4.50 18.25
CA PHE A 40 9.01 3.86 16.93
C PHE A 40 10.11 2.80 16.79
N VAL A 41 11.37 3.17 17.06
CA VAL A 41 12.50 2.23 16.97
C VAL A 41 12.32 1.09 17.97
N ASN A 42 11.95 1.37 19.21
CA ASN A 42 11.76 0.32 20.22
C ASN A 42 10.66 -0.68 19.87
N THR A 43 9.62 -0.24 19.14
CA THR A 43 8.50 -1.12 18.74
C THR A 43 8.82 -1.95 17.51
N PHE A 44 9.41 -1.34 16.49
CA PHE A 44 9.55 -1.97 15.18
C PHE A 44 10.94 -2.58 14.94
N PHE A 45 11.87 -2.42 15.86
CA PHE A 45 13.21 -2.98 15.77
C PHE A 45 13.35 -4.19 16.70
N VAL A 46 12.91 -5.38 16.23
CA VAL A 46 12.66 -6.54 17.11
C VAL A 46 13.80 -7.57 17.11
N GLU A 47 14.52 -7.78 16.01
CA GLU A 47 15.41 -8.97 15.85
C GLU A 47 16.86 -8.77 16.20
N GLU A 48 17.42 -7.59 16.02
CA GLU A 48 18.78 -7.29 16.44
C GLU A 48 18.74 -6.15 17.45
N SER A 49 19.56 -6.19 18.48
CA SER A 49 19.69 -4.98 19.30
C SER A 49 20.12 -3.83 18.38
N LEU A 50 19.48 -2.68 18.51
CA LEU A 50 19.84 -1.45 17.76
C LEU A 50 21.36 -1.23 17.76
N PHE A 51 22.00 -1.57 18.86
CA PHE A 51 23.45 -1.49 19.05
C PHE A 51 24.22 -2.42 18.09
N GLN A 52 23.75 -3.62 17.84
CA GLN A 52 24.43 -4.58 16.92
C GLN A 52 24.38 -4.08 15.48
N VAL A 53 23.23 -3.54 15.00
CA VAL A 53 23.14 -2.97 13.65
C VAL A 53 24.02 -1.73 13.54
N LEU A 54 23.95 -0.84 14.53
CA LEU A 54 24.77 0.36 14.55
C LEU A 54 26.27 0.09 14.61
N SER A 55 26.71 -1.04 15.17
CA SER A 55 28.11 -1.44 15.23
C SER A 55 28.65 -2.12 13.95
N LYS A 56 27.75 -2.65 13.10
CA LYS A 56 28.14 -3.33 11.86
C LYS A 56 28.43 -2.41 10.67
N GLU A 57 27.94 -1.19 10.69
CA GLU A 57 28.20 -0.17 9.65
C GLU A 57 29.01 0.99 10.26
N ASN A 58 30.18 1.27 9.71
CA ASN A 58 31.01 2.39 10.14
C ASN A 58 30.24 3.72 9.98
N ASP A 59 30.34 4.59 10.97
CA ASP A 59 29.71 5.92 11.02
C ASP A 59 28.18 5.94 10.97
N LEU A 60 27.49 4.79 11.00
CA LEU A 60 26.02 4.72 10.92
C LEU A 60 25.36 5.53 12.05
N VAL A 61 25.89 5.46 13.27
CA VAL A 61 25.36 6.23 14.42
C VAL A 61 25.36 7.72 14.13
N TRP A 62 26.49 8.25 13.65
CA TRP A 62 26.61 9.68 13.36
C TRP A 62 25.77 10.11 12.17
N ARG A 63 25.70 9.27 11.14
CA ARG A 63 24.81 9.50 9.99
C ARG A 63 23.35 9.53 10.44
N TYR A 64 22.92 8.56 11.23
CA TYR A 64 21.57 8.48 11.78
C TYR A 64 21.21 9.72 12.59
N LEU A 65 22.01 10.07 13.60
CA LEU A 65 21.77 11.24 14.45
C LEU A 65 21.76 12.53 13.63
N SER A 66 22.71 12.69 12.70
CA SER A 66 22.80 13.88 11.85
C SER A 66 21.56 14.04 10.96
N VAL A 67 21.15 12.99 10.26
CA VAL A 67 20.00 13.05 9.33
C VAL A 67 18.71 13.26 10.10
N CYS A 68 18.47 12.51 11.18
CA CYS A 68 17.29 12.66 12.03
C CYS A 68 17.16 14.08 12.60
N THR A 69 18.26 14.63 13.15
CA THR A 69 18.24 15.99 13.70
C THR A 69 17.97 17.03 12.62
N ARG A 70 18.59 16.90 11.46
CA ARG A 70 18.43 17.84 10.33
C ARG A 70 17.01 17.83 9.78
N ILE A 71 16.37 16.67 9.64
CA ILE A 71 14.99 16.58 9.16
C ILE A 71 14.00 17.16 10.19
N ASP A 72 14.20 16.88 11.47
CA ASP A 72 13.34 17.40 12.52
C ASP A 72 13.47 18.93 12.63
N LEU A 73 14.70 19.46 12.66
CA LEU A 73 14.95 20.91 12.63
C LEU A 73 14.31 21.57 11.41
N LYS A 74 14.49 20.98 10.23
CA LYS A 74 13.88 21.49 8.99
C LYS A 74 12.37 21.71 9.17
N TRP A 75 11.64 20.69 9.61
CA TRP A 75 10.19 20.77 9.69
C TRP A 75 9.70 21.60 10.87
N VAL A 76 10.33 21.48 12.03
CA VAL A 76 9.99 22.30 13.20
C VAL A 76 10.23 23.79 12.91
N ILE A 77 11.37 24.16 12.31
CA ILE A 77 11.64 25.56 11.94
C ILE A 77 10.66 26.06 10.90
N ASN A 78 10.35 25.27 9.85
CA ASN A 78 9.36 25.69 8.85
C ASN A 78 7.97 25.92 9.46
N LEU A 79 7.54 25.09 10.41
CA LEU A 79 6.31 25.33 11.16
C LEU A 79 6.36 26.61 12.00
N HIS A 80 7.52 26.98 12.53
CA HIS A 80 7.67 28.20 13.33
C HIS A 80 7.91 29.46 12.50
N LEU A 81 8.18 29.37 11.18
CA LEU A 81 8.44 30.56 10.34
C LEU A 81 7.36 31.66 10.44
N PRO A 82 6.04 31.36 10.41
CA PRO A 82 5.03 32.42 10.50
C PRO A 82 5.09 33.20 11.79
N ILE A 83 5.26 32.51 12.93
CA ILE A 83 5.36 33.17 14.24
C ILE A 83 6.72 33.83 14.47
N MET A 84 7.78 33.31 13.85
CA MET A 84 9.10 33.96 13.84
C MET A 84 9.04 35.31 13.10
N LEU A 85 8.41 35.34 11.93
CA LEU A 85 8.21 36.55 11.14
C LEU A 85 7.41 37.60 11.95
N LEU A 86 6.32 37.16 12.59
CA LEU A 86 5.52 38.02 13.46
C LEU A 86 6.37 38.58 14.66
N GLY A 87 7.14 37.70 15.30
CA GLY A 87 8.02 38.07 16.41
C GLY A 87 9.15 39.05 16.04
N LEU A 88 9.72 38.89 14.83
CA LEU A 88 10.80 39.73 14.32
C LEU A 88 10.31 41.07 13.75
N LEU A 89 9.13 41.12 13.14
CA LEU A 89 8.58 42.33 12.51
C LEU A 89 7.86 43.26 13.50
N CYS A 90 7.76 42.90 14.77
CA CYS A 90 6.94 43.59 15.77
C CYS A 90 7.72 44.36 16.81
N PRO A 91 8.35 45.53 16.47
CA PRO A 91 8.94 46.41 17.48
C PRO A 91 7.90 47.23 18.27
N ARG A 92 6.60 47.17 17.93
CA ARG A 92 5.52 47.94 18.57
C ARG A 92 4.97 47.22 19.80
N VAL A 93 4.78 47.93 20.88
CA VAL A 93 4.28 47.41 22.18
C VAL A 93 2.93 46.67 22.06
N ALA A 94 2.02 47.16 21.22
CA ALA A 94 0.72 46.53 21.01
C ALA A 94 0.85 45.11 20.42
N LEU A 95 1.71 44.90 19.42
CA LEU A 95 1.97 43.61 18.80
C LEU A 95 2.68 42.63 19.73
N ALA A 96 3.54 43.12 20.60
CA ALA A 96 4.22 42.30 21.60
C ALA A 96 3.25 41.77 22.66
N ASN A 97 2.29 42.56 23.08
CA ASN A 97 1.23 42.08 23.98
C ASN A 97 0.33 41.07 23.31
N TRP A 98 0.07 41.25 22.02
CA TRP A 98 -0.68 40.28 21.20
C TRP A 98 0.12 38.96 21.06
N PHE A 99 1.41 39.01 20.72
CA PHE A 99 2.31 37.85 20.67
C PHE A 99 2.31 37.06 21.98
N LYS A 100 2.44 37.73 23.13
CA LYS A 100 2.38 37.06 24.44
C LYS A 100 1.07 36.28 24.68
N LYS A 101 -0.05 36.85 24.24
CA LYS A 101 -1.37 36.21 24.41
C LYS A 101 -1.53 35.02 23.50
N ILE A 102 -1.07 35.11 22.25
CA ILE A 102 -1.32 34.08 21.22
C ILE A 102 -0.27 32.98 21.21
N PHE A 103 1.00 33.30 21.53
CA PHE A 103 2.08 32.34 21.42
C PHE A 103 1.87 31.03 22.25
N PRO A 104 1.36 31.08 23.49
CA PRO A 104 1.07 29.85 24.24
C PRO A 104 0.08 28.93 23.53
N TYR A 105 -0.96 29.48 22.91
CA TYR A 105 -1.93 28.69 22.12
C TYR A 105 -1.30 28.17 20.84
N TYR A 106 -0.45 28.95 20.20
CA TYR A 106 0.32 28.51 19.05
C TYR A 106 1.23 27.34 19.39
N PHE A 107 1.95 27.40 20.50
CA PHE A 107 2.79 26.32 20.99
C PHE A 107 1.99 25.04 21.21
N ILE A 108 0.84 25.12 21.91
CA ILE A 108 -0.04 23.96 22.13
C ILE A 108 -0.52 23.40 20.79
N PHE A 109 -0.97 24.26 19.89
CA PHE A 109 -1.50 23.87 18.59
C PHE A 109 -0.45 23.14 17.73
N ILE A 110 0.75 23.66 17.61
CA ILE A 110 1.84 23.01 16.85
C ILE A 110 2.26 21.69 17.52
N SER A 111 2.40 21.68 18.84
CA SER A 111 2.74 20.46 19.58
C SER A 111 1.65 19.38 19.42
N PHE A 112 0.38 19.78 19.39
CA PHE A 112 -0.74 18.88 19.14
C PHE A 112 -0.68 18.30 17.73
N ILE A 113 -0.49 19.13 16.70
CA ILE A 113 -0.35 18.66 15.32
C ILE A 113 0.81 17.68 15.18
N ILE A 114 1.98 18.00 15.72
CA ILE A 114 3.15 17.11 15.67
C ILE A 114 2.83 15.77 16.34
N SER A 115 2.21 15.79 17.52
CA SER A 115 1.87 14.59 18.27
C SER A 115 0.85 13.71 17.54
N VAL A 116 -0.24 14.32 17.04
CA VAL A 116 -1.29 13.57 16.29
C VAL A 116 -0.72 12.97 15.02
N LEU A 117 0.00 13.73 14.21
CA LEU A 117 0.61 13.22 12.98
C LEU A 117 1.63 12.12 13.28
N SER A 118 2.39 12.24 14.36
CA SER A 118 3.35 11.20 14.76
C SER A 118 2.64 9.90 15.15
N VAL A 119 1.54 9.97 15.89
CA VAL A 119 0.72 8.80 16.24
C VAL A 119 0.06 8.20 14.99
N VAL A 120 -0.47 9.02 14.09
CA VAL A 120 -1.03 8.55 12.81
C VAL A 120 0.04 7.83 11.99
N ASN A 121 1.24 8.41 11.87
CA ASN A 121 2.34 7.77 11.13
C ASN A 121 2.81 6.46 11.79
N TYR A 122 2.79 6.38 13.12
CA TYR A 122 3.14 5.17 13.87
C TYR A 122 2.16 4.02 13.54
N PHE A 123 0.84 4.27 13.60
CA PHE A 123 -0.15 3.26 13.26
C PHE A 123 -0.18 2.95 11.77
N TYR A 124 0.04 3.94 10.92
CA TYR A 124 0.20 3.72 9.49
C TYR A 124 1.37 2.78 9.20
N TYR A 125 2.51 2.99 9.88
CA TYR A 125 3.67 2.10 9.76
C TYR A 125 3.37 0.69 10.30
N LYS A 126 2.68 0.58 11.43
CA LYS A 126 2.25 -0.72 12.00
C LYS A 126 1.42 -1.52 10.99
N THR A 127 0.52 -0.87 10.27
CA THR A 127 -0.41 -1.50 9.33
C THR A 127 0.24 -1.78 7.96
N TYR A 128 0.99 -0.82 7.42
CA TYR A 128 1.50 -0.87 6.05
C TYR A 128 3.00 -1.10 5.93
N ASP A 129 3.72 -1.16 7.06
CA ASP A 129 5.18 -1.34 7.16
C ASP A 129 5.98 -0.28 6.38
N ARG A 130 5.41 0.91 6.27
CA ARG A 130 5.96 2.10 5.61
C ARG A 130 5.39 3.38 6.20
N ASN A 131 6.16 4.47 6.16
CA ASN A 131 5.66 5.79 6.56
C ASN A 131 4.52 6.23 5.64
N ILE A 132 3.76 7.26 6.09
CA ILE A 132 2.71 7.89 5.27
C ILE A 132 3.22 8.15 3.85
N ASP A 133 2.52 7.59 2.86
CA ASP A 133 2.82 7.64 1.44
C ASP A 133 1.59 8.08 0.63
N PRO A 134 1.64 8.13 -0.71
CA PRO A 134 0.49 8.54 -1.52
C PRO A 134 -0.80 7.78 -1.28
N PHE A 135 -0.73 6.51 -0.85
CA PHE A 135 -1.90 5.69 -0.54
C PHE A 135 -2.74 6.26 0.62
N PHE A 136 -2.11 6.98 1.55
CA PHE A 136 -2.80 7.68 2.64
C PHE A 136 -3.91 8.61 2.14
N PHE A 137 -3.72 9.25 0.98
CA PHE A 137 -4.73 10.15 0.39
C PHE A 137 -5.93 9.40 -0.19
N GLY A 138 -5.85 8.08 -0.30
CA GLY A 138 -7.00 7.22 -0.59
C GLY A 138 -8.14 7.35 0.41
N VAL A 139 -7.82 7.65 1.67
CA VAL A 139 -8.78 7.94 2.76
C VAL A 139 -9.92 8.90 2.32
N PHE A 140 -9.61 9.93 1.52
CA PHE A 140 -10.61 10.89 1.04
C PHE A 140 -11.58 10.33 -0.01
N ARG A 141 -11.40 9.07 -0.43
CA ARG A 141 -12.21 8.37 -1.43
C ARG A 141 -12.84 7.10 -0.87
N GLU A 142 -12.57 6.80 0.40
CA GLU A 142 -13.17 5.67 1.11
C GLU A 142 -14.60 5.99 1.57
N ASP A 143 -15.34 4.95 1.92
CA ASP A 143 -16.54 5.08 2.72
C ASP A 143 -16.16 5.59 4.11
N VAL A 144 -16.53 6.85 4.40
CA VAL A 144 -16.13 7.54 5.63
C VAL A 144 -16.68 6.82 6.86
N GLU A 145 -17.90 6.29 6.79
CA GLU A 145 -18.52 5.59 7.92
C GLU A 145 -17.82 4.26 8.21
N ALA A 146 -17.58 3.45 7.18
CA ALA A 146 -16.84 2.20 7.30
C ALA A 146 -15.40 2.43 7.80
N LEU A 147 -14.74 3.47 7.28
CA LEU A 147 -13.39 3.83 7.71
C LEU A 147 -13.33 4.24 9.18
N ILE A 148 -14.27 5.10 9.65
CA ILE A 148 -14.31 5.50 11.06
C ILE A 148 -14.59 4.30 11.96
N LYS A 149 -15.54 3.43 11.61
CA LYS A 149 -15.82 2.20 12.36
C LYS A 149 -14.58 1.31 12.47
N THR A 150 -13.85 1.15 11.37
CA THR A 150 -12.60 0.37 11.32
C THR A 150 -11.53 0.99 12.22
N ILE A 151 -11.28 2.29 12.10
CA ILE A 151 -10.28 2.99 12.92
C ILE A 151 -10.61 2.88 14.42
N LEU A 152 -11.88 3.06 14.80
CA LEU A 152 -12.31 2.95 16.21
C LEU A 152 -12.25 1.53 16.74
N ALA A 153 -12.45 0.52 15.89
CA ALA A 153 -12.36 -0.90 16.27
C ALA A 153 -10.91 -1.39 16.37
N GLU A 154 -10.02 -0.96 15.44
CA GLU A 154 -8.62 -1.40 15.44
C GLU A 154 -7.74 -0.62 16.42
N PHE A 155 -8.03 0.65 16.64
CA PHE A 155 -7.15 1.51 17.42
C PHE A 155 -7.89 2.11 18.61
N SER A 156 -7.26 2.07 19.78
CA SER A 156 -7.78 2.71 21.00
C SER A 156 -7.67 4.24 20.91
N VAL A 157 -8.34 4.84 19.91
CA VAL A 157 -8.21 6.27 19.53
C VAL A 157 -8.42 7.19 20.73
N PHE A 158 -9.47 6.94 21.54
CA PHE A 158 -9.75 7.74 22.73
C PHE A 158 -8.61 7.71 23.75
N THR A 159 -7.97 6.56 23.94
CA THR A 159 -6.83 6.41 24.84
C THR A 159 -5.65 7.24 24.37
N TYR A 160 -5.30 7.17 23.09
CA TYR A 160 -4.16 7.94 22.54
C TYR A 160 -4.44 9.44 22.53
N VAL A 161 -5.64 9.88 22.17
CA VAL A 161 -6.03 11.30 22.22
C VAL A 161 -5.96 11.82 23.64
N THR A 162 -6.49 11.08 24.61
CA THR A 162 -6.43 11.45 26.05
C THR A 162 -4.98 11.53 26.53
N LEU A 163 -4.14 10.57 26.17
CA LEU A 163 -2.72 10.57 26.51
C LEU A 163 -1.98 11.79 25.92
N ILE A 164 -2.22 12.10 24.64
CA ILE A 164 -1.66 13.29 23.98
C ILE A 164 -2.07 14.55 24.75
N LEU A 165 -3.34 14.70 25.10
CA LEU A 165 -3.83 15.88 25.82
C LEU A 165 -3.18 16.03 27.21
N ILE A 166 -3.03 14.91 27.95
CA ILE A 166 -2.35 14.90 29.26
C ILE A 166 -0.88 15.31 29.11
N VAL A 167 -0.16 14.70 28.14
CA VAL A 167 1.25 15.01 27.89
C VAL A 167 1.42 16.47 27.48
N LEU A 168 0.57 16.99 26.60
CA LEU A 168 0.61 18.40 26.20
C LEU A 168 0.33 19.36 27.36
N LEU A 169 -0.59 19.01 28.26
CA LEU A 169 -0.85 19.81 29.45
C LEU A 169 0.40 19.87 30.36
N ILE A 170 1.05 18.74 30.58
CA ILE A 170 2.29 18.65 31.37
C ILE A 170 3.40 19.49 30.68
N LEU A 171 3.60 19.28 29.38
CA LEU A 171 4.60 20.01 28.61
C LEU A 171 4.35 21.53 28.63
N PHE A 172 3.08 21.94 28.57
CA PHE A 172 2.69 23.35 28.64
C PHE A 172 3.08 23.99 30.00
N VAL A 173 2.79 23.29 31.11
CA VAL A 173 3.17 23.74 32.46
C VAL A 173 4.69 23.85 32.59
N ILE A 174 5.44 22.87 32.11
CA ILE A 174 6.90 22.87 32.10
C ILE A 174 7.44 24.01 31.23
N PHE A 175 6.90 24.17 30.01
CA PHE A 175 7.25 25.24 29.08
C PHE A 175 7.07 26.62 29.68
N ASP A 176 5.96 26.87 30.38
CA ASP A 176 5.72 28.18 31.00
C ASP A 176 6.70 28.47 32.16
N LYS A 177 6.94 27.46 33.00
CA LYS A 177 7.93 27.58 34.11
C LYS A 177 9.34 27.80 33.61
N ILE A 178 9.82 26.97 32.66
CA ILE A 178 11.17 27.12 32.10
C ILE A 178 11.27 28.47 31.37
N GLY A 179 10.27 28.89 30.64
CA GLY A 179 10.24 30.17 29.96
C GLY A 179 10.34 31.36 30.91
N ALA A 180 9.73 31.30 32.11
CA ALA A 180 9.86 32.31 33.14
C ALA A 180 11.28 32.34 33.71
N ILE A 181 11.92 31.19 33.96
CA ILE A 181 13.32 31.08 34.43
C ILE A 181 14.27 31.66 33.38
N VAL A 182 14.18 31.21 32.11
CA VAL A 182 15.04 31.71 31.03
C VAL A 182 14.96 33.23 30.90
N GLN A 183 13.73 33.74 31.03
CA GLN A 183 13.50 35.18 30.96
C GLN A 183 14.14 35.95 32.14
N SER A 184 14.17 35.39 33.35
CA SER A 184 14.81 36.00 34.52
C SER A 184 16.34 36.02 34.39
N LEU A 185 16.93 35.09 33.66
CA LEU A 185 18.38 34.98 33.45
C LEU A 185 18.90 35.90 32.35
N ILE A 186 18.06 36.32 31.41
CA ILE A 186 18.46 37.21 30.30
C ILE A 186 18.51 38.66 30.79
N LYS A 187 19.66 39.07 31.30
CA LYS A 187 19.97 40.49 31.65
C LYS A 187 20.77 41.14 30.53
N PHE A 188 20.30 42.28 30.03
CA PHE A 188 20.98 42.98 28.96
C PHE A 188 21.71 44.26 29.44
N PRO A 189 22.90 44.53 28.87
CA PRO A 189 23.54 45.81 29.09
C PRO A 189 22.72 46.93 28.46
N THR A 190 22.49 47.98 29.20
CA THR A 190 21.66 49.16 28.86
C THR A 190 22.34 50.18 27.93
N ASN A 191 23.51 49.84 27.39
CA ASN A 191 24.34 50.80 26.65
C ASN A 191 23.82 51.00 25.18
N ASN A 192 23.40 52.23 24.88
CA ASN A 192 22.83 52.67 23.60
C ASN A 192 23.86 53.21 22.59
N SER A 193 25.08 52.70 22.57
CA SER A 193 26.11 53.17 21.66
C SER A 193 25.83 52.82 20.19
N LYS A 194 26.37 53.63 19.22
CA LYS A 194 26.23 53.35 17.77
C LYS A 194 26.82 51.98 17.41
N SER A 195 27.88 51.53 18.06
CA SER A 195 28.50 50.21 17.89
C SER A 195 27.55 49.07 18.31
N SER A 196 26.75 49.27 19.34
CA SER A 196 25.72 48.31 19.78
C SER A 196 24.62 48.13 18.74
N LYS A 197 24.21 49.14 17.99
CA LYS A 197 23.22 49.05 16.92
C LYS A 197 23.75 48.29 15.70
N PHE A 198 25.03 48.50 15.36
CA PHE A 198 25.68 47.77 14.27
C PHE A 198 25.85 46.28 14.57
N LEU A 199 26.25 45.94 15.81
CA LEU A 199 26.36 44.58 16.29
C LEU A 199 24.99 43.85 16.29
N ILE A 200 23.91 44.52 16.66
CA ILE A 200 22.56 43.97 16.63
C ILE A 200 22.10 43.73 15.19
N GLY A 201 22.35 44.63 14.26
CA GLY A 201 22.05 44.45 12.84
C GLY A 201 22.79 43.26 12.22
N GLY A 202 24.08 43.14 12.51
CA GLY A 202 24.91 42.02 12.07
C GLY A 202 24.44 40.68 12.65
N SER A 203 24.14 40.66 13.96
CA SER A 203 23.63 39.44 14.60
C SER A 203 22.25 38.99 14.06
N LEU A 204 21.40 39.95 13.67
CA LEU A 204 20.10 39.62 13.01
C LEU A 204 20.29 38.99 11.65
N ILE A 205 21.23 39.49 10.84
CA ILE A 205 21.54 38.88 9.52
C ILE A 205 22.05 37.45 9.71
N VAL A 206 23.00 37.27 10.65
CA VAL A 206 23.53 35.92 10.96
C VAL A 206 22.39 34.97 11.42
N LEU A 207 21.48 35.47 12.27
CA LEU A 207 20.34 34.70 12.75
C LEU A 207 19.40 34.31 11.58
N ILE A 208 19.10 35.24 10.66
CA ILE A 208 18.29 34.96 9.49
C ILE A 208 18.95 33.91 8.60
N CYS A 209 20.24 34.06 8.30
CA CYS A 209 21.00 33.07 7.53
C CYS A 209 20.98 31.70 8.20
N PHE A 210 21.15 31.64 9.52
CA PHE A 210 21.09 30.41 10.29
C PHE A 210 19.72 29.76 10.24
N VAL A 211 18.64 30.53 10.42
CA VAL A 211 17.25 30.04 10.30
C VAL A 211 16.99 29.50 8.90
N VAL A 212 17.46 30.18 7.86
CA VAL A 212 17.32 29.69 6.47
C VAL A 212 18.06 28.38 6.28
N CYS A 213 19.27 28.23 6.81
CA CYS A 213 20.00 26.95 6.73
C CYS A 213 19.28 25.83 7.47
N LEU A 214 18.74 26.09 8.65
CA LEU A 214 17.94 25.11 9.41
C LEU A 214 16.64 24.73 8.66
N ALA A 215 15.94 25.72 8.12
CA ALA A 215 14.70 25.50 7.34
C ALA A 215 14.94 24.68 6.07
N ARG A 216 16.14 24.75 5.48
CA ARG A 216 16.55 23.89 4.35
C ARG A 216 17.01 22.50 4.81
N GLY A 217 17.41 22.34 6.07
CA GLY A 217 18.02 21.11 6.61
C GLY A 217 19.39 20.78 6.01
N SER A 218 20.03 21.71 5.30
CA SER A 218 21.29 21.51 4.61
C SER A 218 22.06 22.82 4.44
N LEU A 219 23.37 22.77 4.63
CA LEU A 219 24.32 23.82 4.27
C LEU A 219 24.78 23.71 2.81
N GLY A 220 24.50 22.60 2.15
CA GLY A 220 24.88 22.35 0.76
C GLY A 220 23.98 23.05 -0.26
N TYR A 221 24.32 22.87 -1.55
CA TYR A 221 23.58 23.46 -2.67
C TYR A 221 22.11 22.97 -2.70
N PHE A 222 21.86 21.69 -2.43
CA PHE A 222 20.51 21.14 -2.40
C PHE A 222 19.95 21.09 -0.96
N PRO A 223 18.63 21.36 -0.76
CA PRO A 223 17.97 21.11 0.50
C PRO A 223 17.93 19.61 0.78
N LEU A 224 17.72 19.23 2.05
CA LEU A 224 17.53 17.83 2.44
C LEU A 224 16.33 17.20 1.69
N ARG A 225 16.57 16.07 1.03
CA ARG A 225 15.60 15.36 0.18
C ARG A 225 15.21 14.02 0.82
N GLU A 226 14.15 13.41 0.31
CA GLU A 226 13.68 12.09 0.74
C GLU A 226 14.77 11.01 0.59
N ALA A 227 15.48 11.00 -0.53
CA ALA A 227 16.58 10.06 -0.77
C ALA A 227 17.72 10.12 0.28
N ASP A 228 17.91 11.27 0.93
CA ASP A 228 18.94 11.45 1.96
C ASP A 228 18.60 10.72 3.28
N LEU A 229 17.37 10.20 3.43
CA LEU A 229 16.91 9.41 4.58
C LEU A 229 17.33 7.93 4.51
N ASN A 230 17.77 7.44 3.35
CA ASN A 230 18.27 6.09 3.18
C ASN A 230 19.71 6.00 3.73
N ILE A 231 19.84 5.90 5.03
CA ILE A 231 21.12 5.94 5.75
C ILE A 231 21.75 4.55 5.93
N SER A 232 20.91 3.51 6.06
CA SER A 232 21.34 2.11 6.22
C SER A 232 20.92 1.29 5.01
N THR A 233 21.81 0.43 4.55
CA THR A 233 21.52 -0.57 3.52
C THR A 233 20.92 -1.86 4.10
N ARG A 234 20.94 -1.99 5.44
CA ARG A 234 20.56 -3.22 6.16
C ARG A 234 19.27 -3.10 6.95
N SER A 235 18.79 -1.89 7.22
CA SER A 235 17.60 -1.68 8.07
C SER A 235 16.62 -0.67 7.49
N ASN A 236 15.49 -1.16 7.00
CA ASN A 236 14.38 -0.31 6.56
C ASN A 236 13.71 0.41 7.74
N VAL A 237 13.70 -0.20 8.93
CA VAL A 237 13.15 0.42 10.15
C VAL A 237 13.95 1.66 10.53
N LEU A 238 15.30 1.62 10.48
CA LEU A 238 16.15 2.77 10.74
C LEU A 238 15.92 3.87 9.69
N ASN A 239 15.85 3.50 8.41
CA ASN A 239 15.57 4.45 7.33
C ASN A 239 14.20 5.13 7.53
N ALA A 240 13.17 4.34 7.84
CA ALA A 240 11.83 4.87 8.11
C ALA A 240 11.79 5.75 9.36
N SER A 241 12.51 5.39 10.43
CA SER A 241 12.57 6.17 11.66
C SER A 241 13.27 7.53 11.49
N CYS A 242 14.11 7.70 10.45
CA CYS A 242 14.73 9.00 10.15
C CYS A 242 13.71 10.04 9.69
N SER A 243 12.63 9.63 9.02
CA SER A 243 11.56 10.55 8.67
C SER A 243 10.73 10.93 9.89
N ASN A 244 10.22 12.14 9.91
CA ASN A 244 9.11 12.49 10.80
C ASN A 244 7.80 12.56 10.00
N ALA A 245 6.67 12.50 10.70
CA ALA A 245 5.35 12.43 10.08
C ALA A 245 5.04 13.61 9.13
N MET A 246 5.54 14.81 9.45
CA MET A 246 5.34 16.01 8.61
C MET A 246 6.10 15.89 7.30
N ALA A 247 7.32 15.36 7.34
CA ALA A 247 8.13 15.09 6.16
C ALA A 247 7.47 14.06 5.28
N SER A 248 7.05 12.93 5.86
CA SER A 248 6.37 11.85 5.15
C SER A 248 5.09 12.34 4.48
N LEU A 249 4.23 13.07 5.21
CA LEU A 249 3.00 13.65 4.67
C LEU A 249 3.25 14.64 3.51
N TYR A 250 4.29 15.48 3.64
CA TYR A 250 4.65 16.42 2.57
C TYR A 250 5.09 15.71 1.30
N TRP A 251 5.98 14.72 1.40
CA TRP A 251 6.43 13.98 0.22
C TRP A 251 5.31 13.14 -0.36
N ALA A 252 4.53 12.47 0.47
CA ALA A 252 3.33 11.78 0.05
C ALA A 252 2.37 12.68 -0.75
N SER A 253 2.12 13.90 -0.26
CA SER A 253 1.31 14.89 -0.97
C SER A 253 1.90 15.29 -2.33
N LYS A 254 3.22 15.48 -2.41
CA LYS A 254 3.91 15.80 -3.66
C LYS A 254 3.80 14.67 -4.69
N TRP A 255 4.01 13.43 -4.25
CA TRP A 255 3.89 12.26 -5.10
C TRP A 255 2.44 12.03 -5.54
N TYR A 256 1.49 12.17 -4.61
CA TYR A 256 0.07 12.08 -4.93
C TYR A 256 -0.38 13.10 -5.99
N GLN A 257 0.05 14.38 -5.86
CA GLN A 257 -0.24 15.41 -6.86
C GLN A 257 0.40 15.10 -8.22
N LYS A 258 1.58 14.48 -8.22
CA LYS A 258 2.24 14.05 -9.46
C LYS A 258 1.46 12.91 -10.12
N GLN A 259 1.01 11.93 -9.36
CA GLN A 259 0.22 10.79 -9.85
C GLN A 259 -1.16 11.22 -10.41
N GLN A 260 -1.75 12.34 -9.96
CA GLN A 260 -3.01 12.84 -10.50
C GLN A 260 -2.88 13.40 -11.94
N LYS A 261 -1.68 13.66 -12.41
CA LYS A 261 -1.44 14.22 -13.73
C LYS A 261 -1.21 13.09 -14.74
N ILE A 262 -2.15 12.94 -15.69
CA ILE A 262 -1.92 12.06 -16.83
C ILE A 262 -0.82 12.65 -17.69
N ALA A 263 0.29 11.92 -17.82
CA ALA A 263 1.36 12.28 -18.71
C ALA A 263 0.90 12.16 -20.18
N LEU A 264 1.26 13.13 -21.00
CA LEU A 264 1.07 13.01 -22.45
C LEU A 264 2.14 12.06 -23.00
N VAL A 265 1.71 10.93 -23.56
CA VAL A 265 2.56 9.91 -24.16
C VAL A 265 2.25 9.82 -25.65
N SER A 266 3.23 10.15 -26.47
CA SER A 266 3.11 10.05 -27.94
C SER A 266 3.36 8.60 -28.43
N ASN A 267 2.97 8.32 -29.69
CA ASN A 267 3.30 7.05 -30.34
C ASN A 267 4.82 6.77 -30.32
N ARG A 268 5.65 7.81 -30.44
CA ARG A 268 7.11 7.67 -30.41
C ARG A 268 7.60 7.27 -29.02
N ASP A 269 7.03 7.83 -27.97
CA ASP A 269 7.43 7.53 -26.58
C ASP A 269 7.16 6.08 -26.22
N ILE A 270 5.95 5.58 -26.55
CA ILE A 270 5.59 4.20 -26.27
C ILE A 270 6.38 3.19 -27.14
N ILE A 271 6.66 3.51 -28.42
CA ILE A 271 7.53 2.70 -29.28
C ILE A 271 8.94 2.61 -28.69
N ASN A 272 9.50 3.73 -28.23
CA ASN A 272 10.80 3.76 -27.56
C ASN A 272 10.80 2.99 -26.24
N ALA A 273 9.73 3.05 -25.47
CA ALA A 273 9.57 2.30 -24.23
C ALA A 273 9.55 0.79 -24.48
N PHE A 274 8.83 0.31 -25.51
CA PHE A 274 8.88 -1.09 -25.93
C PHE A 274 10.29 -1.50 -26.40
N TYR A 275 10.93 -0.66 -27.19
CA TYR A 275 12.29 -0.93 -27.65
C TYR A 275 13.29 -1.03 -26.50
N ALA A 276 13.12 -0.23 -25.46
CA ALA A 276 14.00 -0.22 -24.28
C ALA A 276 13.93 -1.52 -23.45
N VAL A 277 12.87 -2.34 -23.63
CA VAL A 277 12.71 -3.67 -23.03
C VAL A 277 12.88 -4.80 -24.06
N GLY A 278 13.39 -4.50 -25.27
CA GLY A 278 13.68 -5.50 -26.29
C GLY A 278 12.49 -5.89 -27.19
N LEU A 279 11.35 -5.22 -27.07
CA LEU A 279 10.15 -5.50 -27.86
C LEU A 279 10.06 -4.57 -29.07
N LYS A 280 9.59 -5.10 -30.20
CA LYS A 280 9.42 -4.35 -31.45
C LYS A 280 7.95 -4.00 -31.66
N SER A 281 7.62 -2.73 -31.56
CA SER A 281 6.30 -2.19 -31.85
C SER A 281 6.15 -1.81 -33.33
N LYS A 282 4.93 -1.97 -33.87
CA LYS A 282 4.59 -1.54 -35.25
C LYS A 282 4.07 -0.10 -35.21
N PRO A 283 4.57 0.82 -36.08
CA PRO A 283 4.13 2.22 -36.09
C PRO A 283 2.61 2.42 -36.23
N ASN A 284 1.95 1.56 -37.02
CA ASN A 284 0.50 1.63 -37.27
C ASN A 284 -0.32 0.86 -36.20
N GLU A 285 0.32 0.08 -35.32
CA GLU A 285 -0.30 -0.69 -34.25
C GLU A 285 0.65 -0.69 -33.05
N VAL A 286 0.69 0.43 -32.36
CA VAL A 286 1.71 0.74 -31.35
C VAL A 286 1.71 -0.28 -30.20
N LEU A 287 0.55 -0.80 -29.79
CA LEU A 287 0.41 -1.83 -28.77
C LEU A 287 0.57 -3.27 -29.32
N SER A 288 1.08 -3.43 -30.56
CA SER A 288 1.28 -4.76 -31.16
C SER A 288 2.12 -5.74 -30.34
N PRO A 289 3.10 -5.33 -29.49
CA PRO A 289 3.82 -6.26 -28.63
C PRO A 289 2.95 -6.94 -27.56
N LEU A 290 1.82 -6.32 -27.18
CA LEU A 290 0.88 -6.88 -26.21
C LEU A 290 -0.26 -7.67 -26.85
N LYS A 291 -0.33 -7.71 -28.19
CA LYS A 291 -1.40 -8.36 -28.92
C LYS A 291 -1.10 -9.83 -29.13
N HIS A 292 -1.96 -10.65 -28.56
CA HIS A 292 -1.88 -12.10 -28.61
C HIS A 292 -3.11 -12.70 -29.28
N LYS A 293 -3.03 -13.99 -29.59
CA LYS A 293 -4.16 -14.75 -30.12
C LYS A 293 -4.13 -16.16 -29.53
N THR A 294 -5.26 -16.60 -28.97
CA THR A 294 -5.42 -17.98 -28.46
C THR A 294 -5.33 -18.98 -29.62
N LYS A 295 -4.93 -20.22 -29.31
CA LYS A 295 -4.99 -21.32 -30.30
C LYS A 295 -6.42 -21.53 -30.74
N VAL A 296 -6.58 -21.93 -32.01
CA VAL A 296 -7.89 -22.40 -32.48
C VAL A 296 -8.13 -23.81 -31.91
N ASN A 297 -9.18 -23.94 -31.12
CA ASN A 297 -9.60 -25.19 -30.52
C ASN A 297 -11.08 -25.40 -30.86
N THR A 298 -11.36 -26.38 -31.68
CA THR A 298 -12.74 -26.69 -32.19
C THR A 298 -13.66 -27.13 -31.05
N PHE A 299 -13.13 -27.83 -30.05
CA PHE A 299 -13.92 -28.25 -28.89
C PHE A 299 -14.36 -27.02 -28.06
N LEU A 300 -13.45 -26.10 -27.76
CA LEU A 300 -13.77 -24.86 -27.05
C LEU A 300 -14.71 -23.94 -27.84
N ALA A 301 -14.59 -23.91 -29.17
CA ALA A 301 -15.47 -23.11 -30.03
C ALA A 301 -16.93 -23.52 -29.90
N THR A 302 -17.18 -24.84 -29.73
CA THR A 302 -18.53 -25.41 -29.61
C THR A 302 -18.99 -25.64 -28.18
N ASN A 303 -18.04 -25.83 -27.24
CA ASN A 303 -18.31 -26.09 -25.83
C ASN A 303 -17.67 -24.98 -24.97
N LYS A 304 -18.26 -23.80 -25.01
CA LYS A 304 -17.77 -22.66 -24.22
C LYS A 304 -18.05 -22.89 -22.72
N PRO A 305 -17.03 -22.90 -21.85
CA PRO A 305 -17.25 -23.12 -20.42
C PRO A 305 -17.78 -21.87 -19.71
N HIS A 306 -18.37 -22.04 -18.52
CA HIS A 306 -18.43 -20.98 -17.56
C HIS A 306 -17.03 -20.76 -16.97
N VAL A 307 -16.73 -19.52 -16.59
CA VAL A 307 -15.44 -19.13 -16.00
C VAL A 307 -15.68 -18.31 -14.74
N VAL A 308 -15.07 -18.73 -13.64
CA VAL A 308 -15.16 -18.03 -12.36
C VAL A 308 -13.77 -17.62 -11.92
N LEU A 309 -13.63 -16.35 -11.58
CA LEU A 309 -12.43 -15.80 -10.95
C LEU A 309 -12.82 -15.14 -9.64
N PHE A 310 -12.44 -15.74 -8.51
CA PHE A 310 -12.57 -15.08 -7.21
C PHE A 310 -11.30 -14.33 -6.83
N VAL A 311 -11.48 -13.14 -6.33
CA VAL A 311 -10.46 -12.30 -5.71
C VAL A 311 -10.77 -12.25 -4.22
N MET A 312 -9.97 -12.97 -3.44
CA MET A 312 -10.20 -13.19 -2.01
C MET A 312 -9.49 -12.11 -1.20
N GLU A 313 -10.22 -11.42 -0.36
CA GLU A 313 -9.70 -10.37 0.53
C GLU A 313 -8.54 -10.88 1.38
N SER A 314 -7.37 -10.24 1.26
CA SER A 314 -6.17 -10.50 2.04
C SER A 314 -5.73 -11.97 2.11
N MET A 315 -6.06 -12.79 1.10
CA MET A 315 -5.69 -14.21 1.06
C MET A 315 -4.18 -14.36 0.85
N SER A 316 -3.48 -14.58 1.94
CA SER A 316 -2.03 -14.51 2.06
C SER A 316 -1.37 -15.88 1.95
N SER A 317 -0.41 -16.05 1.02
CA SER A 317 0.45 -17.24 1.00
C SER A 317 1.30 -17.35 2.27
N HIS A 318 1.68 -16.22 2.90
CA HIS A 318 2.42 -16.23 4.15
C HIS A 318 1.63 -16.87 5.30
N MET A 319 0.35 -16.54 5.43
CA MET A 319 -0.51 -17.18 6.45
C MET A 319 -0.66 -18.69 6.19
N LEU A 320 -0.82 -19.10 4.93
CA LEU A 320 -0.92 -20.50 4.53
C LEU A 320 0.34 -21.33 4.87
N ARG A 321 1.48 -20.70 5.07
CA ARG A 321 2.71 -21.35 5.52
C ARG A 321 2.55 -22.04 6.90
N TYR A 322 1.67 -21.53 7.74
CA TYR A 322 1.39 -22.03 9.08
C TYR A 322 0.26 -23.06 9.10
N ASP A 323 -0.33 -23.35 7.93
CA ASP A 323 -1.39 -24.33 7.81
C ASP A 323 -0.89 -25.74 8.12
N SER A 324 -1.60 -26.45 8.98
CA SER A 324 -1.34 -27.84 9.36
C SER A 324 -2.63 -28.56 9.74
N PRO A 325 -2.62 -29.91 9.89
CA PRO A 325 -3.79 -30.63 10.40
C PRO A 325 -4.26 -30.15 11.79
N GLU A 326 -3.32 -29.70 12.64
CA GLU A 326 -3.61 -29.21 13.98
C GLU A 326 -4.02 -27.72 13.99
N PHE A 327 -3.59 -26.98 12.98
CA PHE A 327 -3.92 -25.58 12.77
C PHE A 327 -4.46 -25.39 11.35
N ASP A 328 -5.66 -25.95 11.15
CA ASP A 328 -6.31 -25.99 9.83
C ASP A 328 -6.82 -24.62 9.41
N LEU A 329 -6.12 -23.97 8.46
CA LEU A 329 -6.48 -22.68 7.90
C LEU A 329 -7.24 -22.77 6.58
N LEU A 330 -7.30 -23.96 5.99
CA LEU A 330 -7.92 -24.19 4.69
C LEU A 330 -9.36 -24.73 4.79
N GLY A 331 -9.69 -25.48 5.84
CA GLY A 331 -11.00 -26.14 5.97
C GLY A 331 -11.34 -26.98 4.73
N GLU A 332 -12.54 -26.83 4.18
CA GLU A 332 -13.02 -27.54 2.99
C GLU A 332 -12.17 -27.26 1.73
N LEU A 333 -11.44 -26.14 1.68
CA LEU A 333 -10.57 -25.83 0.55
C LEU A 333 -9.38 -26.79 0.45
N ARG A 334 -8.93 -27.39 1.56
CA ARG A 334 -7.77 -28.29 1.63
C ARG A 334 -7.79 -29.41 0.58
N LYS A 335 -8.94 -30.07 0.41
CA LYS A 335 -9.09 -31.16 -0.55
C LYS A 335 -8.95 -30.71 -2.00
N HIS A 336 -9.26 -29.45 -2.29
CA HIS A 336 -9.19 -28.90 -3.65
C HIS A 336 -7.78 -28.48 -4.02
N VAL A 337 -7.09 -27.74 -3.11
CA VAL A 337 -5.70 -27.31 -3.38
C VAL A 337 -4.71 -28.48 -3.46
N SER A 338 -5.08 -29.64 -2.90
CA SER A 338 -4.28 -30.87 -2.99
C SER A 338 -4.47 -31.64 -4.29
N ASN A 339 -5.55 -31.41 -5.03
CA ASN A 339 -5.95 -32.20 -6.20
C ASN A 339 -5.95 -31.42 -7.52
N ASP A 340 -5.94 -30.08 -7.44
CA ASP A 340 -5.99 -29.20 -8.60
C ASP A 340 -4.71 -28.36 -8.67
N TYR A 341 -4.60 -27.50 -9.69
CA TYR A 341 -3.47 -26.59 -9.77
C TYR A 341 -3.50 -25.57 -8.64
N PHE A 342 -2.42 -25.49 -7.87
CA PHE A 342 -2.26 -24.54 -6.79
C PHE A 342 -0.82 -24.04 -6.74
N ASN A 343 -0.63 -22.71 -6.91
CA ASN A 343 0.66 -22.07 -6.94
C ASN A 343 0.80 -21.05 -5.80
N LEU A 344 1.80 -21.24 -4.95
CA LEU A 344 2.17 -20.33 -3.87
C LEU A 344 3.34 -19.39 -4.25
N LYS A 345 4.02 -19.67 -5.40
CA LYS A 345 5.04 -18.78 -5.99
C LYS A 345 4.38 -17.71 -6.85
N PHE A 346 3.47 -16.96 -6.26
CA PHE A 346 2.62 -16.01 -6.95
C PHE A 346 2.58 -14.69 -6.18
N ILE A 347 2.65 -13.57 -6.88
CA ILE A 347 2.61 -12.25 -6.26
C ILE A 347 1.43 -11.42 -6.75
N SER A 348 0.85 -10.62 -5.85
CA SER A 348 -0.16 -9.63 -6.21
C SER A 348 0.47 -8.48 -6.99
N HIS A 349 -0.29 -7.87 -7.88
CA HIS A 349 0.16 -6.66 -8.58
C HIS A 349 0.11 -5.43 -7.67
N GLY A 350 -0.94 -5.30 -6.88
CA GLY A 350 -1.14 -4.21 -5.92
C GLY A 350 -0.95 -4.63 -4.47
N ASN A 351 -0.84 -3.65 -3.59
CA ASN A 351 -0.82 -3.85 -2.14
C ASN A 351 -2.16 -3.44 -1.48
N GLY A 352 -3.19 -3.30 -2.29
CA GLY A 352 -4.56 -3.01 -1.90
C GLY A 352 -5.55 -3.54 -2.93
N THR A 353 -6.79 -3.74 -2.49
CA THR A 353 -7.86 -4.38 -3.27
C THR A 353 -8.09 -3.69 -4.61
N ILE A 354 -8.27 -2.36 -4.63
CA ILE A 354 -8.56 -1.64 -5.88
C ILE A 354 -7.38 -1.67 -6.86
N GLU A 355 -6.14 -1.63 -6.36
CA GLU A 355 -4.92 -1.71 -7.17
C GLU A 355 -4.86 -3.08 -7.89
N SER A 356 -5.08 -4.15 -7.13
CA SER A 356 -5.08 -5.51 -7.65
C SER A 356 -6.24 -5.77 -8.60
N MET A 357 -7.46 -5.34 -8.26
CA MET A 357 -8.64 -5.49 -9.10
C MET A 357 -8.48 -4.75 -10.45
N THR A 358 -7.93 -3.53 -10.41
CA THR A 358 -7.70 -2.74 -11.62
C THR A 358 -6.70 -3.44 -12.55
N ASN A 359 -5.62 -4.00 -12.00
CA ASN A 359 -4.66 -4.75 -12.81
C ASN A 359 -5.22 -6.07 -13.32
N LEU A 360 -5.83 -6.89 -12.45
CA LEU A 360 -6.43 -8.19 -12.81
C LEU A 360 -7.43 -8.06 -13.96
N ILE A 361 -8.32 -7.08 -13.89
CA ILE A 361 -9.44 -6.95 -14.82
C ILE A 361 -9.05 -6.11 -16.05
N LEU A 362 -8.33 -5.01 -15.83
CA LEU A 362 -8.05 -4.05 -16.91
C LEU A 362 -6.62 -4.13 -17.46
N GLY A 363 -5.71 -4.85 -16.80
CA GLY A 363 -4.30 -4.94 -17.20
C GLY A 363 -3.58 -3.60 -17.18
N ILE A 364 -3.92 -2.73 -16.24
CA ILE A 364 -3.31 -1.40 -16.02
C ILE A 364 -2.95 -1.22 -14.54
N PRO A 365 -1.92 -0.42 -14.22
CA PRO A 365 -1.66 -0.03 -12.85
C PRO A 365 -2.80 0.84 -12.30
N ASP A 366 -3.13 0.71 -11.01
CA ASP A 366 -4.09 1.64 -10.39
C ASP A 366 -3.41 2.96 -10.06
N ILE A 367 -3.60 3.94 -10.93
CA ILE A 367 -3.30 5.34 -10.67
C ILE A 367 -4.62 6.07 -10.42
N ASN A 368 -5.39 5.58 -9.43
CA ASN A 368 -6.73 6.08 -9.08
C ASN A 368 -7.74 6.07 -10.25
N PHE A 369 -7.63 5.10 -11.15
CA PHE A 369 -8.44 5.02 -12.37
C PHE A 369 -9.93 5.04 -12.05
N SER A 370 -10.41 4.18 -11.15
CA SER A 370 -11.83 4.03 -10.82
C SER A 370 -12.50 5.30 -10.28
N THR A 371 -11.73 6.15 -9.60
CA THR A 371 -12.22 7.40 -8.98
C THR A 371 -11.81 8.67 -9.75
N SER A 372 -11.07 8.52 -10.85
CA SER A 372 -10.70 9.63 -11.75
C SER A 372 -11.79 9.91 -12.77
N SER A 373 -11.68 11.04 -13.48
CA SER A 373 -12.52 11.35 -14.64
C SER A 373 -12.35 10.37 -15.81
N ASN A 374 -11.35 9.52 -15.78
CA ASN A 374 -11.03 8.57 -16.86
C ASN A 374 -11.66 7.19 -16.69
N PHE A 375 -12.39 6.91 -15.58
CA PHE A 375 -12.98 5.59 -15.30
C PHE A 375 -13.91 5.07 -16.41
N ASN A 376 -14.43 5.97 -17.23
CA ASN A 376 -15.32 5.68 -18.36
C ASN A 376 -14.58 5.42 -19.68
N LYS A 377 -13.24 5.63 -19.72
CA LYS A 377 -12.44 5.34 -20.92
C LYS A 377 -12.26 3.83 -21.07
N GLN A 378 -12.44 3.36 -22.30
CA GLN A 378 -12.22 1.96 -22.60
C GLN A 378 -10.72 1.61 -22.57
N VAL A 379 -10.38 0.48 -21.96
CA VAL A 379 -9.02 -0.02 -21.79
C VAL A 379 -8.82 -1.22 -22.70
N VAL A 380 -7.81 -1.18 -23.58
CA VAL A 380 -7.56 -2.23 -24.60
C VAL A 380 -7.10 -3.54 -23.96
N THR A 381 -6.35 -3.43 -22.86
CA THR A 381 -5.82 -4.59 -22.09
C THR A 381 -6.86 -5.26 -21.19
N ASN A 382 -8.11 -4.79 -21.22
CA ASN A 382 -9.23 -5.31 -20.43
C ASN A 382 -9.54 -6.78 -20.76
N MET A 383 -9.51 -7.65 -19.75
CA MET A 383 -9.81 -9.08 -19.91
C MET A 383 -11.28 -9.40 -20.25
N ILE A 384 -12.21 -8.50 -19.92
CA ILE A 384 -13.65 -8.70 -20.17
C ILE A 384 -13.96 -8.72 -21.66
N ARG A 385 -13.30 -7.86 -22.41
CA ARG A 385 -13.55 -7.67 -23.84
C ARG A 385 -13.46 -8.97 -24.66
N PRO A 386 -12.40 -9.79 -24.58
CA PRO A 386 -12.31 -11.08 -25.30
C PRO A 386 -13.49 -12.00 -25.02
N TYR A 387 -13.99 -12.03 -23.79
CA TYR A 387 -15.17 -12.82 -23.43
C TYR A 387 -16.45 -12.27 -24.07
N LYS A 388 -16.63 -10.94 -24.02
CA LYS A 388 -17.78 -10.28 -24.68
C LYS A 388 -17.81 -10.55 -26.19
N GLU A 389 -16.64 -10.47 -26.86
CA GLU A 389 -16.50 -10.77 -28.30
C GLU A 389 -16.84 -12.23 -28.64
N GLN A 390 -16.70 -13.15 -27.67
CA GLN A 390 -17.09 -14.55 -27.76
C GLN A 390 -18.54 -14.84 -27.32
N GLY A 391 -19.31 -13.80 -26.95
CA GLY A 391 -20.72 -13.91 -26.55
C GLY A 391 -20.93 -14.36 -25.11
N TYR A 392 -19.99 -14.14 -24.23
CA TYR A 392 -20.17 -14.38 -22.80
C TYR A 392 -21.04 -13.30 -22.15
N ARG A 393 -21.84 -13.72 -21.19
CA ARG A 393 -22.37 -12.84 -20.15
C ARG A 393 -21.28 -12.62 -19.12
N VAL A 394 -21.04 -11.36 -18.73
CA VAL A 394 -19.99 -11.01 -17.75
C VAL A 394 -20.61 -10.39 -16.53
N LEU A 395 -20.40 -11.02 -15.38
CA LEU A 395 -21.00 -10.64 -14.10
C LEU A 395 -19.90 -10.29 -13.09
N PHE A 396 -20.17 -9.30 -12.26
CA PHE A 396 -19.39 -9.01 -11.07
C PHE A 396 -20.24 -9.23 -9.84
N VAL A 397 -19.74 -10.05 -8.89
CA VAL A 397 -20.43 -10.36 -7.63
C VAL A 397 -19.51 -10.00 -6.47
N SER A 398 -20.00 -9.25 -5.49
CA SER A 398 -19.18 -8.85 -4.36
C SER A 398 -19.96 -8.99 -3.05
N SER A 399 -19.29 -9.50 -2.02
CA SER A 399 -19.77 -9.41 -0.66
C SER A 399 -19.70 -7.98 -0.09
N GLY A 400 -18.92 -7.09 -0.71
CA GLY A 400 -18.82 -5.68 -0.38
C GLY A 400 -19.77 -4.78 -1.15
N ASN A 401 -19.82 -3.48 -0.80
CA ASN A 401 -20.65 -2.47 -1.47
C ASN A 401 -20.01 -2.03 -2.79
N GLY A 402 -20.72 -2.14 -3.90
CA GLY A 402 -20.27 -1.75 -5.24
C GLY A 402 -20.02 -0.25 -5.42
N GLY A 403 -20.53 0.60 -4.53
CA GLY A 403 -20.22 2.03 -4.51
C GLY A 403 -18.81 2.35 -4.03
N TRP A 404 -18.20 1.44 -3.26
CA TRP A 404 -16.84 1.60 -2.77
C TRP A 404 -15.88 1.85 -3.94
N ARG A 405 -15.04 2.90 -3.82
CA ARG A 405 -14.08 3.29 -4.86
C ARG A 405 -14.68 3.39 -6.27
N ASN A 406 -16.00 3.56 -6.41
CA ASN A 406 -16.69 3.62 -7.70
C ASN A 406 -16.53 2.37 -8.59
N ILE A 407 -16.25 1.20 -7.96
CA ILE A 407 -15.93 -0.04 -8.69
C ILE A 407 -17.09 -0.48 -9.60
N LYS A 408 -18.35 -0.38 -9.12
CA LYS A 408 -19.55 -0.72 -9.90
C LYS A 408 -19.65 0.09 -11.19
N SER A 409 -19.55 1.43 -11.09
CA SER A 409 -19.66 2.29 -12.27
C SER A 409 -18.51 2.05 -13.25
N MET A 410 -17.28 1.86 -12.73
CA MET A 410 -16.11 1.55 -13.53
C MET A 410 -16.33 0.23 -14.31
N LEU A 411 -16.68 -0.85 -13.63
CA LEU A 411 -16.82 -2.17 -14.26
C LEU A 411 -17.93 -2.22 -15.30
N LEU A 412 -19.08 -1.57 -15.03
CA LEU A 412 -20.16 -1.43 -16.03
C LEU A 412 -19.67 -0.71 -17.30
N LYS A 413 -18.83 0.33 -17.15
CA LYS A 413 -18.23 1.01 -18.31
C LYS A 413 -17.18 0.16 -19.03
N GLN A 414 -16.58 -0.80 -18.36
CA GLN A 414 -15.58 -1.71 -18.96
C GLN A 414 -16.20 -2.99 -19.55
N GLY A 415 -17.53 -3.12 -19.55
CA GLY A 415 -18.22 -4.21 -20.26
C GLY A 415 -18.82 -5.31 -19.37
N VAL A 416 -18.80 -5.14 -18.05
CA VAL A 416 -19.59 -5.99 -17.14
C VAL A 416 -21.07 -5.75 -17.39
N ASP A 417 -21.86 -6.81 -17.53
CA ASP A 417 -23.30 -6.71 -17.82
C ASP A 417 -24.11 -6.37 -16.57
N MET A 418 -23.77 -7.00 -15.44
CA MET A 418 -24.47 -6.81 -14.16
C MET A 418 -23.51 -6.85 -12.99
N VAL A 419 -23.82 -6.08 -11.95
CA VAL A 419 -23.10 -6.04 -10.67
C VAL A 419 -24.07 -6.44 -9.56
N TYR A 420 -23.76 -7.52 -8.86
CA TYR A 420 -24.44 -8.03 -7.68
C TYR A 420 -23.58 -7.73 -6.47
N ASP A 421 -23.92 -6.74 -5.70
CA ASP A 421 -23.16 -6.26 -4.55
C ASP A 421 -23.88 -6.59 -3.22
N SER A 422 -23.30 -6.19 -2.08
CA SER A 422 -23.91 -6.44 -0.77
C SER A 422 -25.35 -5.90 -0.67
N ASN A 423 -25.70 -4.81 -1.36
CA ASN A 423 -27.06 -4.28 -1.36
C ASN A 423 -28.04 -5.23 -2.05
N TYR A 424 -27.60 -5.87 -3.15
CA TYR A 424 -28.40 -6.92 -3.80
C TYR A 424 -28.61 -8.11 -2.86
N ILE A 425 -27.54 -8.56 -2.19
CA ILE A 425 -27.60 -9.70 -1.27
C ILE A 425 -28.56 -9.41 -0.12
N LEU A 426 -28.42 -8.27 0.57
CA LEU A 426 -29.29 -7.85 1.66
C LEU A 426 -30.77 -7.71 1.25
N SER A 427 -31.02 -7.37 -0.01
CA SER A 427 -32.39 -7.24 -0.51
C SER A 427 -33.03 -8.59 -0.85
N ASN A 428 -32.26 -9.64 -1.16
CA ASN A 428 -32.74 -10.93 -1.59
C ASN A 428 -32.61 -12.04 -0.53
N TYR A 429 -31.82 -11.81 0.52
CA TYR A 429 -31.60 -12.75 1.63
C TYR A 429 -31.91 -12.05 2.96
N PRO A 430 -33.19 -12.09 3.43
CA PRO A 430 -33.64 -11.33 4.59
C PRO A 430 -32.94 -11.70 5.92
N GLU A 431 -32.35 -12.90 5.99
CA GLU A 431 -31.62 -13.38 7.17
C GLU A 431 -30.21 -12.82 7.28
N VAL A 432 -29.72 -12.11 6.26
CA VAL A 432 -28.34 -11.63 6.20
C VAL A 432 -28.21 -10.32 6.94
N GLU A 433 -27.22 -10.24 7.81
CA GLU A 433 -26.85 -9.00 8.50
C GLU A 433 -25.67 -8.33 7.79
N ALA A 434 -25.71 -7.01 7.73
CA ALA A 434 -24.59 -6.24 7.18
C ALA A 434 -23.45 -6.17 8.19
N SER A 435 -22.24 -6.48 7.75
CA SER A 435 -20.99 -6.18 8.46
C SER A 435 -20.48 -4.77 8.12
N THR A 436 -19.32 -4.38 8.66
CA THR A 436 -18.69 -3.07 8.37
C THR A 436 -18.42 -2.87 6.88
N TRP A 437 -18.02 -3.92 6.16
CA TRP A 437 -17.60 -3.84 4.75
C TRP A 437 -18.54 -4.53 3.78
N GLY A 438 -19.62 -5.11 4.25
CA GLY A 438 -20.59 -5.79 3.40
C GLY A 438 -21.30 -6.93 4.11
N VAL A 439 -21.33 -8.11 3.49
CA VAL A 439 -21.96 -9.32 4.00
C VAL A 439 -20.93 -10.47 4.06
N GLU A 440 -21.28 -11.55 4.74
CA GLU A 440 -20.44 -12.76 4.76
C GLU A 440 -20.25 -13.34 3.36
N ASP A 441 -19.02 -13.81 3.05
CA ASP A 441 -18.66 -14.36 1.74
C ASP A 441 -19.50 -15.56 1.31
N LYS A 442 -20.02 -16.33 2.26
CA LYS A 442 -20.96 -17.43 1.99
C LYS A 442 -22.08 -17.01 1.04
N TYR A 443 -22.71 -15.87 1.30
CA TYR A 443 -23.85 -15.40 0.49
C TYR A 443 -23.42 -14.93 -0.89
N MET A 444 -22.21 -14.40 -1.04
CA MET A 444 -21.63 -14.11 -2.34
C MET A 444 -21.46 -15.42 -3.16
N PHE A 445 -20.93 -16.46 -2.53
CA PHE A 445 -20.76 -17.77 -3.19
C PHE A 445 -22.10 -18.41 -3.58
N ASP A 446 -23.13 -18.29 -2.73
CA ASP A 446 -24.47 -18.79 -3.05
C ASP A 446 -25.06 -18.05 -4.26
N VAL A 447 -24.97 -16.72 -4.31
CA VAL A 447 -25.39 -15.92 -5.48
C VAL A 447 -24.65 -16.37 -6.75
N VAL A 448 -23.34 -16.57 -6.67
CA VAL A 448 -22.56 -17.03 -7.85
C VAL A 448 -23.04 -18.40 -8.32
N TYR A 449 -23.29 -19.34 -7.41
CA TYR A 449 -23.80 -20.66 -7.76
C TYR A 449 -25.16 -20.57 -8.45
N ASP A 450 -26.10 -19.81 -7.90
CA ASP A 450 -27.45 -19.67 -8.45
C ASP A 450 -27.42 -19.02 -9.84
N LEU A 451 -26.62 -17.96 -10.02
CA LEU A 451 -26.44 -17.31 -11.33
C LEU A 451 -25.83 -18.23 -12.39
N LEU A 452 -24.91 -19.13 -12.02
CA LEU A 452 -24.34 -20.10 -12.93
C LEU A 452 -25.35 -21.21 -13.27
N LYS A 453 -26.13 -21.64 -12.27
CA LYS A 453 -27.13 -22.68 -12.40
C LYS A 453 -28.29 -22.27 -13.34
N GLU A 454 -28.67 -21.00 -13.27
CA GLU A 454 -29.74 -20.42 -14.08
C GLU A 454 -29.27 -19.96 -15.47
N SER A 455 -27.95 -19.93 -15.73
CA SER A 455 -27.43 -19.36 -16.96
C SER A 455 -27.48 -20.33 -18.12
N GLU A 456 -28.19 -19.95 -19.19
CA GLU A 456 -28.27 -20.68 -20.46
C GLU A 456 -27.10 -20.36 -21.42
N GLN A 457 -26.32 -19.32 -21.14
CA GLN A 457 -25.17 -18.87 -21.97
C GLN A 457 -23.87 -18.94 -21.22
N PRO A 458 -22.71 -19.06 -21.91
CA PRO A 458 -21.42 -19.05 -21.25
C PRO A 458 -21.23 -17.74 -20.47
N THR A 459 -20.82 -17.87 -19.22
CA THR A 459 -20.76 -16.77 -18.26
C THR A 459 -19.38 -16.66 -17.66
N LEU A 460 -18.81 -15.44 -17.65
CA LEU A 460 -17.66 -15.07 -16.83
C LEU A 460 -18.17 -14.41 -15.55
N VAL A 461 -17.85 -14.96 -14.40
CA VAL A 461 -18.12 -14.35 -13.09
C VAL A 461 -16.81 -13.92 -12.47
N ILE A 462 -16.72 -12.65 -12.06
CA ILE A 462 -15.63 -12.12 -11.25
C ILE A 462 -16.20 -11.86 -9.87
N GLY A 463 -15.68 -12.53 -8.84
CA GLY A 463 -16.12 -12.41 -7.45
C GLY A 463 -15.11 -11.68 -6.59
N LEU A 464 -15.57 -10.82 -5.67
CA LEU A 464 -14.73 -10.11 -4.70
C LEU A 464 -15.25 -10.35 -3.29
N SER A 465 -14.44 -11.01 -2.45
CA SER A 465 -14.79 -11.30 -1.05
C SER A 465 -14.49 -10.12 -0.11
N SER A 466 -15.01 -10.13 1.11
CA SER A 466 -14.76 -9.10 2.11
C SER A 466 -14.74 -9.58 3.57
N THR A 467 -15.06 -10.84 3.85
CA THR A 467 -15.18 -11.33 5.25
C THR A 467 -13.86 -11.24 6.02
N HIS A 468 -12.73 -11.54 5.36
CA HIS A 468 -11.41 -11.45 5.99
C HIS A 468 -10.84 -10.03 5.96
N HIS A 469 -11.66 -9.03 6.18
CA HIS A 469 -11.27 -7.63 6.31
C HIS A 469 -11.43 -7.15 7.76
N THR A 470 -10.53 -6.25 8.19
CA THR A 470 -10.65 -5.58 9.49
C THR A 470 -12.03 -4.89 9.62
N PRO A 471 -12.72 -4.96 10.76
CA PRO A 471 -12.29 -5.38 12.10
C PRO A 471 -12.36 -6.90 12.40
N TYR A 472 -12.32 -7.77 11.40
CA TYR A 472 -12.30 -9.24 11.53
C TYR A 472 -13.49 -9.81 12.32
N ASN A 473 -14.69 -9.45 11.90
CA ASN A 473 -15.92 -10.01 12.47
C ASN A 473 -16.02 -11.49 12.09
N VAL A 474 -15.79 -12.37 13.07
CA VAL A 474 -15.80 -13.83 12.83
C VAL A 474 -17.24 -14.31 12.70
N PRO A 475 -17.65 -14.84 11.52
CA PRO A 475 -18.98 -15.40 11.36
C PRO A 475 -19.18 -16.64 12.24
N ASN A 476 -20.41 -16.85 12.69
CA ASN A 476 -20.77 -18.03 13.48
C ASN A 476 -21.00 -19.23 12.55
N ASP A 477 -20.00 -20.11 12.43
CA ASP A 477 -20.14 -21.39 11.72
C ASP A 477 -19.92 -22.56 12.71
N PRO A 478 -20.99 -23.22 13.15
CA PRO A 478 -20.89 -24.32 14.11
C PRO A 478 -20.19 -25.56 13.50
N THR A 479 -19.98 -25.62 12.19
CA THR A 479 -19.26 -26.72 11.52
C THR A 479 -17.75 -26.58 11.61
N LEU A 480 -17.25 -25.37 11.92
CA LEU A 480 -15.83 -25.11 12.09
C LEU A 480 -15.45 -25.21 13.59
N PRO A 481 -14.57 -26.15 13.98
CA PRO A 481 -14.08 -26.22 15.35
C PRO A 481 -13.28 -24.96 15.70
N ASN A 482 -13.22 -24.58 16.97
CA ASN A 482 -12.46 -23.43 17.43
C ASN A 482 -10.97 -23.56 17.08
N LEU A 483 -10.35 -22.50 16.58
CA LEU A 483 -8.92 -22.47 16.35
C LEU A 483 -8.14 -22.33 17.68
N VAL A 484 -7.05 -23.10 17.78
CA VAL A 484 -6.06 -22.96 18.84
C VAL A 484 -4.77 -22.44 18.20
N LEU A 485 -4.34 -21.24 18.58
CA LEU A 485 -3.16 -20.60 17.99
C LEU A 485 -1.87 -21.27 18.46
N PRO A 486 -1.04 -21.82 17.57
CA PRO A 486 0.29 -22.33 17.91
C PRO A 486 1.21 -21.22 18.43
N GLU A 487 2.18 -21.60 19.28
CA GLU A 487 3.13 -20.64 19.84
C GLU A 487 4.02 -19.96 18.77
N SER A 488 4.31 -20.65 17.66
CA SER A 488 5.01 -20.06 16.52
C SER A 488 4.22 -18.93 15.87
N VAL A 489 2.89 -19.10 15.73
CA VAL A 489 1.97 -18.09 15.21
C VAL A 489 1.87 -16.90 16.17
N LYS A 490 1.69 -17.14 17.46
CA LYS A 490 1.63 -16.07 18.47
C LYS A 490 2.91 -15.24 18.53
N LYS A 491 4.07 -15.87 18.34
CA LYS A 491 5.37 -15.17 18.34
C LYS A 491 5.61 -14.36 17.05
N ARG A 492 5.17 -14.88 15.90
CA ARG A 492 5.43 -14.22 14.60
C ARG A 492 4.43 -13.12 14.29
N PHE A 493 3.15 -13.33 14.59
CA PHE A 493 2.08 -12.40 14.26
C PHE A 493 1.60 -11.68 15.52
N VAL A 494 1.73 -10.37 15.54
CA VAL A 494 1.35 -9.52 16.69
C VAL A 494 0.20 -8.60 16.26
N PHE A 495 -0.90 -9.20 15.80
CA PHE A 495 -2.16 -8.49 15.60
C PHE A 495 -2.80 -8.17 16.96
N GLU A 496 -3.72 -7.21 17.00
CA GLU A 496 -4.46 -6.93 18.24
C GLU A 496 -5.34 -8.11 18.67
N ASP A 497 -5.94 -8.80 17.69
CA ASP A 497 -6.64 -10.08 17.88
C ASP A 497 -6.20 -11.11 16.85
N ASN A 498 -5.14 -11.85 17.18
CA ASN A 498 -4.63 -12.94 16.33
C ASN A 498 -5.72 -13.97 16.04
N LEU A 499 -6.57 -14.29 17.03
CA LEU A 499 -7.58 -15.34 16.88
C LEU A 499 -8.65 -14.93 15.87
N ALA A 500 -9.14 -13.71 15.92
CA ALA A 500 -10.12 -13.18 14.96
C ALA A 500 -9.55 -13.14 13.53
N VAL A 501 -8.31 -12.68 13.36
CA VAL A 501 -7.64 -12.65 12.05
C VAL A 501 -7.56 -14.05 11.43
N PHE A 502 -7.04 -15.04 12.16
CA PHE A 502 -6.92 -16.40 11.63
C PHE A 502 -8.27 -17.11 11.50
N SER A 503 -9.26 -16.79 12.34
CA SER A 503 -10.61 -17.37 12.24
C SER A 503 -11.37 -16.88 11.02
N THR A 504 -11.31 -15.57 10.71
CA THR A 504 -11.91 -15.02 9.49
C THR A 504 -11.21 -15.51 8.22
N PHE A 505 -9.88 -15.64 8.26
CA PHE A 505 -9.10 -16.23 7.17
C PHE A 505 -9.55 -17.68 6.87
N ARG A 506 -9.63 -18.50 7.90
CA ARG A 506 -10.11 -19.87 7.79
C ARG A 506 -11.56 -19.95 7.31
N TYR A 507 -12.45 -19.10 7.85
CA TYR A 507 -13.84 -19.07 7.41
C TYR A 507 -13.97 -18.79 5.90
N ALA A 508 -13.29 -17.75 5.40
CA ALA A 508 -13.32 -17.41 3.97
C ALA A 508 -12.82 -18.57 3.08
N ASN A 509 -11.74 -19.22 3.50
CA ASN A 509 -11.19 -20.38 2.79
C ASN A 509 -12.15 -21.59 2.84
N ASN A 510 -12.78 -21.83 3.97
CA ASN A 510 -13.74 -22.92 4.13
C ASN A 510 -14.96 -22.72 3.23
N GLU A 511 -15.54 -21.54 3.19
CA GLU A 511 -16.71 -21.23 2.35
C GLU A 511 -16.36 -21.29 0.85
N LEU A 512 -15.18 -20.84 0.46
CA LEU A 512 -14.66 -21.04 -0.91
C LEU A 512 -14.54 -22.53 -1.23
N GLY A 513 -14.03 -23.35 -0.31
CA GLY A 513 -13.95 -24.80 -0.46
C GLY A 513 -15.32 -25.47 -0.60
N LYS A 514 -16.31 -25.06 0.20
CA LYS A 514 -17.70 -25.50 0.08
C LYS A 514 -18.29 -25.15 -1.29
N PHE A 515 -18.06 -23.93 -1.79
CA PHE A 515 -18.49 -23.52 -3.13
C PHE A 515 -17.89 -24.41 -4.22
N ILE A 516 -16.56 -24.64 -4.19
CA ILE A 516 -15.89 -25.50 -5.18
C ILE A 516 -16.46 -26.92 -5.14
N SER A 517 -16.75 -27.44 -3.95
CA SER A 517 -17.41 -28.74 -3.80
C SER A 517 -18.80 -28.74 -4.42
N LYS A 518 -19.63 -27.73 -4.12
CA LYS A 518 -20.99 -27.59 -4.66
C LYS A 518 -20.99 -27.56 -6.19
N ILE A 519 -20.03 -26.89 -6.83
CA ILE A 519 -19.88 -26.91 -8.30
C ILE A 519 -19.41 -28.28 -8.80
N LYS A 520 -18.44 -28.93 -8.14
CA LYS A 520 -17.92 -30.23 -8.55
C LYS A 520 -18.92 -31.36 -8.39
N ASP A 521 -19.86 -31.26 -7.47
CA ASP A 521 -20.91 -32.22 -7.18
C ASP A 521 -22.15 -32.00 -8.08
N ASP A 522 -22.30 -30.82 -8.69
CA ASP A 522 -23.38 -30.52 -9.61
C ASP A 522 -23.17 -31.22 -10.95
N SER A 523 -24.19 -31.99 -11.42
CA SER A 523 -24.09 -32.82 -12.61
C SER A 523 -23.85 -32.07 -13.92
N VAL A 524 -24.20 -30.80 -14.00
CA VAL A 524 -24.03 -29.92 -15.17
C VAL A 524 -22.81 -29.03 -15.00
N LEU A 525 -22.74 -28.29 -13.90
CA LEU A 525 -21.67 -27.28 -13.67
C LEU A 525 -20.29 -27.92 -13.55
N SER A 526 -20.18 -29.11 -12.95
CA SER A 526 -18.90 -29.83 -12.85
C SER A 526 -18.21 -30.11 -14.19
N ARG A 527 -19.01 -30.20 -15.26
CA ARG A 527 -18.51 -30.54 -16.60
C ARG A 527 -18.06 -29.33 -17.40
N ASN A 528 -18.51 -28.12 -17.07
CA ASN A 528 -18.34 -26.95 -17.91
C ASN A 528 -17.92 -25.65 -17.15
N THR A 529 -17.51 -25.74 -15.90
CA THR A 529 -17.15 -24.56 -15.12
C THR A 529 -15.68 -24.58 -14.71
N PHE A 530 -14.88 -23.65 -15.24
CA PHE A 530 -13.55 -23.34 -14.74
C PHE A 530 -13.67 -22.48 -13.47
N ILE A 531 -12.91 -22.83 -12.44
CA ILE A 531 -12.89 -22.05 -11.18
C ILE A 531 -11.46 -21.65 -10.89
N SER A 532 -11.25 -20.37 -10.73
CA SER A 532 -9.96 -19.83 -10.30
C SER A 532 -10.14 -18.89 -9.11
N PHE A 533 -9.10 -18.77 -8.29
CA PHE A 533 -9.03 -17.75 -7.26
C PHE A 533 -7.60 -17.30 -6.99
N THR A 534 -7.49 -16.10 -6.46
CA THR A 534 -6.25 -15.52 -5.94
C THR A 534 -6.57 -14.60 -4.76
N GLY A 535 -5.57 -14.26 -3.94
CA GLY A 535 -5.71 -13.14 -3.00
C GLY A 535 -5.61 -11.81 -3.74
N ASP A 536 -6.31 -10.78 -3.29
CA ASP A 536 -6.14 -9.43 -3.84
C ASP A 536 -4.78 -8.85 -3.45
N HIS A 537 -4.37 -9.00 -2.20
CA HIS A 537 -3.05 -8.68 -1.67
C HIS A 537 -2.75 -9.56 -0.46
N ASN A 538 -1.52 -9.45 0.05
CA ASN A 538 -1.14 -10.14 1.28
C ASN A 538 -1.77 -9.46 2.51
N GLN A 539 -1.90 -10.23 3.60
CA GLN A 539 -2.35 -9.71 4.90
C GLN A 539 -1.49 -8.53 5.36
N ARG A 540 -2.13 -7.47 5.82
CA ARG A 540 -1.47 -6.28 6.36
C ARG A 540 -1.13 -6.46 7.85
N GLY A 541 -0.30 -5.56 8.39
CA GLY A 541 0.07 -5.59 9.81
C GLY A 541 1.10 -6.65 10.18
N ILE A 542 1.75 -7.29 9.20
CA ILE A 542 2.85 -8.23 9.40
C ILE A 542 4.17 -7.47 9.24
N ALA A 543 4.94 -7.31 10.29
CA ALA A 543 6.17 -6.51 10.31
C ALA A 543 7.32 -7.14 9.49
N TYR A 544 7.23 -7.12 8.17
CA TYR A 544 8.23 -7.68 7.25
C TYR A 544 9.59 -7.00 7.29
N ASN A 545 9.62 -5.70 7.63
CA ASN A 545 10.90 -4.97 7.71
C ASN A 545 11.80 -5.48 8.84
N SER A 546 11.23 -6.18 9.82
CA SER A 546 11.97 -6.86 10.90
C SER A 546 12.38 -8.29 10.54
N HIS A 547 11.86 -8.85 9.42
CA HIS A 547 12.07 -10.22 8.95
C HIS A 547 12.48 -10.18 7.49
N LEU A 548 13.75 -9.87 7.23
CA LEU A 548 14.24 -9.60 5.87
C LEU A 548 14.14 -10.81 4.93
N GLU A 549 14.25 -12.03 5.47
CA GLU A 549 14.07 -13.29 4.75
C GLU A 549 12.65 -13.45 4.20
N GLU A 550 11.69 -12.81 4.83
CA GLU A 550 10.28 -12.81 4.43
C GLU A 550 9.89 -11.59 3.58
N SER A 551 10.85 -10.77 3.15
CA SER A 551 10.58 -9.49 2.47
C SER A 551 9.76 -9.63 1.17
N VAL A 552 9.84 -10.77 0.48
CA VAL A 552 9.04 -11.07 -0.72
C VAL A 552 7.65 -11.57 -0.36
N LEU A 553 7.49 -12.23 0.79
CA LEU A 553 6.21 -12.75 1.26
C LEU A 553 5.15 -11.64 1.44
N ARG A 554 5.59 -10.40 1.66
CA ARG A 554 4.70 -9.22 1.71
C ARG A 554 3.85 -9.03 0.44
N TYR A 555 4.27 -9.59 -0.68
CA TYR A 555 3.58 -9.51 -1.98
C TYR A 555 2.93 -10.82 -2.38
N SER A 556 3.14 -11.89 -1.60
CA SER A 556 2.73 -13.24 -1.98
C SER A 556 1.25 -13.50 -1.72
N VAL A 557 0.58 -14.02 -2.75
CA VAL A 557 -0.79 -14.50 -2.73
C VAL A 557 -0.85 -15.85 -3.43
N PRO A 558 -1.79 -16.75 -3.13
CA PRO A 558 -1.93 -18.00 -3.88
C PRO A 558 -2.63 -17.77 -5.21
N PHE A 559 -2.41 -18.66 -6.16
CA PHE A 559 -3.27 -18.81 -7.33
C PHE A 559 -3.72 -20.26 -7.48
N TYR A 560 -5.02 -20.47 -7.71
CA TYR A 560 -5.66 -21.77 -7.90
C TYR A 560 -6.41 -21.82 -9.21
N LEU A 561 -6.41 -22.99 -9.85
CA LEU A 561 -7.23 -23.26 -11.03
C LEU A 561 -7.77 -24.70 -11.00
N TYR A 562 -9.09 -24.82 -11.04
CA TYR A 562 -9.80 -26.05 -11.38
C TYR A 562 -10.21 -26.04 -12.85
N VAL A 563 -9.83 -27.10 -13.56
CA VAL A 563 -10.20 -27.34 -14.95
C VAL A 563 -11.09 -28.56 -15.01
N PRO A 564 -12.31 -28.49 -15.57
CA PRO A 564 -13.16 -29.66 -15.72
C PRO A 564 -12.51 -30.73 -16.59
N ARG A 565 -12.71 -32.01 -16.23
CA ARG A 565 -12.03 -33.16 -16.85
C ARG A 565 -12.06 -33.13 -18.38
N ARG A 566 -13.24 -32.81 -18.98
CA ARG A 566 -13.42 -32.78 -20.44
C ARG A 566 -12.56 -31.74 -21.18
N TYR A 567 -12.00 -30.73 -20.48
CA TYR A 567 -11.11 -29.72 -21.08
C TYR A 567 -9.64 -30.08 -20.87
N ARG A 568 -9.31 -30.94 -19.89
CA ARG A 568 -7.93 -31.38 -19.63
C ARG A 568 -7.32 -32.20 -20.77
N GLU A 569 -8.15 -32.84 -21.58
CA GLU A 569 -7.72 -33.68 -22.71
C GLU A 569 -7.15 -32.86 -23.89
N PHE A 570 -7.39 -31.55 -23.89
CA PHE A 570 -7.03 -30.65 -24.99
C PHE A 570 -5.89 -29.71 -24.68
N ASP A 571 -5.36 -29.72 -23.45
CA ASP A 571 -4.26 -28.84 -23.04
C ASP A 571 -3.46 -29.44 -21.87
N GLU A 572 -2.18 -29.11 -21.81
CA GLU A 572 -1.31 -29.57 -20.72
C GLU A 572 -1.39 -28.61 -19.54
N TYR A 573 -1.70 -29.14 -18.36
CA TYR A 573 -1.71 -28.42 -17.09
C TYR A 573 -0.67 -29.04 -16.15
N VAL A 574 0.36 -28.28 -15.85
CA VAL A 574 1.39 -28.72 -14.90
C VAL A 574 0.94 -28.34 -13.48
N ILE A 575 0.70 -29.36 -12.64
CA ILE A 575 0.24 -29.15 -11.26
C ILE A 575 1.34 -28.51 -10.39
N ASP A 576 2.61 -28.80 -10.69
CA ASP A 576 3.72 -28.19 -9.94
C ASP A 576 4.10 -26.82 -10.53
N GLY A 577 3.69 -25.78 -9.81
CA GLY A 577 3.92 -24.38 -10.17
C GLY A 577 5.38 -23.95 -10.03
N GLY A 578 6.27 -24.49 -10.90
CA GLY A 578 7.70 -24.14 -10.86
C GLY A 578 8.02 -22.69 -11.21
N ARG A 579 7.11 -21.97 -11.92
CA ARG A 579 7.30 -20.59 -12.37
C ARG A 579 6.78 -19.60 -11.32
N ILE A 580 7.55 -18.53 -11.10
CA ILE A 580 7.05 -17.36 -10.40
C ILE A 580 6.13 -16.60 -11.35
N SER A 581 4.94 -16.27 -10.88
CA SER A 581 3.91 -15.57 -11.66
C SER A 581 3.27 -14.45 -10.83
N SER A 582 2.46 -13.63 -11.46
CA SER A 582 1.76 -12.54 -10.80
C SER A 582 0.35 -12.35 -11.36
N HIS A 583 -0.41 -11.45 -10.78
CA HIS A 583 -1.78 -11.11 -11.21
C HIS A 583 -1.87 -10.83 -12.70
N MET A 584 -0.85 -10.22 -13.32
CA MET A 584 -0.87 -9.93 -14.75
C MET A 584 -1.01 -11.18 -15.63
N ASP A 585 -0.62 -12.38 -15.11
CA ASP A 585 -0.64 -13.64 -15.85
C ASP A 585 -2.00 -14.32 -15.84
N ILE A 586 -2.90 -13.97 -14.90
CA ILE A 586 -4.20 -14.63 -14.71
C ILE A 586 -5.10 -14.45 -15.93
N ALA A 587 -5.23 -13.21 -16.42
CA ALA A 587 -6.07 -12.91 -17.58
C ALA A 587 -5.61 -13.67 -18.82
N ALA A 588 -4.32 -13.67 -19.12
CA ALA A 588 -3.74 -14.40 -20.25
C ALA A 588 -3.98 -15.91 -20.12
N THR A 589 -3.79 -16.45 -18.92
CA THR A 589 -4.03 -17.89 -18.64
C THR A 589 -5.49 -18.26 -18.88
N LEU A 590 -6.43 -17.56 -18.25
CA LEU A 590 -7.85 -17.88 -18.40
C LEU A 590 -8.31 -17.74 -19.85
N ILE A 591 -7.95 -16.67 -20.54
CA ILE A 591 -8.30 -16.45 -21.95
C ILE A 591 -7.76 -17.57 -22.85
N ASN A 592 -6.49 -18.00 -22.65
CA ASN A 592 -5.89 -19.05 -23.48
C ASN A 592 -6.55 -20.43 -23.32
N HIS A 593 -7.05 -20.73 -22.10
CA HIS A 593 -7.62 -22.04 -21.79
C HIS A 593 -9.15 -22.12 -21.92
N THR A 594 -9.84 -20.98 -22.13
CA THR A 594 -11.31 -20.93 -22.20
C THR A 594 -11.86 -20.37 -23.51
N LEU A 595 -11.03 -19.65 -24.31
CA LEU A 595 -11.47 -19.05 -25.58
C LEU A 595 -10.68 -19.58 -26.77
N SER A 596 -11.37 -19.80 -27.89
CA SER A 596 -10.80 -20.34 -29.13
C SER A 596 -10.59 -19.28 -30.18
N GLY A 597 -9.36 -19.16 -30.71
CA GLY A 597 -9.02 -18.27 -31.83
C GLY A 597 -9.20 -16.78 -31.52
N GLN A 598 -9.28 -16.40 -30.25
CA GLN A 598 -9.57 -15.05 -29.77
C GLN A 598 -8.33 -14.16 -29.75
N LYS A 599 -8.46 -12.94 -30.26
CA LYS A 599 -7.44 -11.90 -30.10
C LYS A 599 -7.64 -11.18 -28.76
N TYR A 600 -6.55 -10.88 -28.08
CA TYR A 600 -6.56 -10.12 -26.81
C TYR A 600 -5.26 -9.35 -26.64
N TYR A 601 -5.24 -8.42 -25.69
CA TYR A 601 -4.04 -7.67 -25.31
C TYR A 601 -3.71 -7.98 -23.85
N SER A 602 -2.47 -8.37 -23.57
CA SER A 602 -2.02 -8.69 -22.23
C SER A 602 -0.57 -8.34 -22.03
N PHE A 603 -0.24 -7.85 -20.85
CA PHE A 603 1.13 -7.70 -20.38
C PHE A 603 1.67 -9.04 -19.86
N GLY A 604 0.82 -9.85 -19.25
CA GLY A 604 1.14 -11.15 -18.67
C GLY A 604 1.10 -12.30 -19.68
N CYS A 605 1.50 -13.45 -19.20
CA CYS A 605 1.69 -14.67 -19.96
C CYS A 605 0.82 -15.82 -19.42
N ASP A 606 0.59 -16.82 -20.26
CA ASP A 606 -0.01 -18.09 -19.83
C ASP A 606 0.96 -18.84 -18.89
N ILE A 607 0.55 -19.10 -17.66
CA ILE A 607 1.40 -19.72 -16.64
C ILE A 607 1.79 -21.17 -16.96
N PHE A 608 1.02 -21.88 -17.79
CA PHE A 608 1.30 -23.26 -18.16
C PHE A 608 2.22 -23.41 -19.37
N ARG A 609 2.53 -22.31 -20.07
CA ARG A 609 3.32 -22.35 -21.30
C ARG A 609 4.66 -21.62 -21.13
N LYS A 610 5.71 -22.39 -20.83
CA LYS A 610 7.07 -21.84 -20.63
C LYS A 610 7.69 -21.20 -21.89
N ASP A 611 7.36 -21.71 -23.07
CA ASP A 611 7.96 -21.32 -24.36
C ASP A 611 6.94 -20.64 -25.28
N ASP A 612 5.95 -19.94 -24.74
CA ASP A 612 4.92 -19.32 -25.55
C ASP A 612 5.49 -18.11 -26.30
N LYS A 613 5.54 -18.21 -27.63
CA LYS A 613 5.89 -17.06 -28.51
C LYS A 613 4.91 -15.90 -28.41
N ASN A 614 3.77 -16.11 -27.76
CA ASN A 614 2.75 -15.10 -27.44
C ASN A 614 2.92 -14.48 -26.05
N CYS A 615 4.08 -14.58 -25.46
CA CYS A 615 4.38 -14.01 -24.14
C CYS A 615 5.41 -12.92 -24.28
N SER A 616 5.10 -11.71 -23.86
CA SER A 616 6.02 -10.56 -23.96
C SER A 616 7.07 -10.55 -22.84
N PHE A 617 6.75 -11.11 -21.67
CA PHE A 617 7.59 -11.09 -20.48
C PHE A 617 7.59 -12.45 -19.75
N PRO A 618 8.14 -13.51 -20.36
CA PRO A 618 7.99 -14.90 -19.89
C PRO A 618 8.57 -15.18 -18.49
N ASN A 619 9.53 -14.36 -18.05
CA ASN A 619 10.27 -14.56 -16.81
C ASN A 619 10.09 -13.38 -15.83
N ILE A 620 9.00 -12.65 -15.95
CA ILE A 620 8.72 -11.48 -15.12
C ILE A 620 7.47 -11.73 -14.30
N ALA A 621 7.56 -11.46 -12.98
CA ALA A 621 6.41 -11.25 -12.13
C ALA A 621 6.45 -9.81 -11.60
N LEU A 622 5.36 -9.09 -11.75
CA LEU A 622 5.29 -7.65 -11.51
C LEU A 622 4.33 -7.33 -10.37
N ASN A 623 4.81 -6.51 -9.45
CA ASN A 623 4.02 -5.80 -8.45
C ASN A 623 4.33 -4.29 -8.59
N ASN A 624 3.45 -3.42 -8.16
CA ASN A 624 3.62 -1.96 -8.25
C ASN A 624 4.85 -1.42 -7.49
N GLN A 625 5.51 -2.21 -6.67
CA GLN A 625 6.71 -1.83 -5.91
C GLN A 625 7.95 -2.63 -6.30
N ILE A 626 7.78 -3.85 -6.83
CA ILE A 626 8.88 -4.74 -7.16
C ILE A 626 8.67 -5.45 -8.50
N VAL A 627 9.77 -5.86 -9.11
CA VAL A 627 9.78 -6.81 -10.22
C VAL A 627 10.62 -8.01 -9.81
N MET A 628 10.06 -9.20 -9.97
CA MET A 628 10.80 -10.46 -9.83
C MET A 628 11.15 -10.98 -11.22
N ILE A 629 12.41 -11.38 -11.38
CA ILE A 629 12.93 -12.01 -12.60
C ILE A 629 13.20 -13.47 -12.29
N ASP A 630 12.48 -14.37 -12.98
CA ASP A 630 12.60 -15.82 -12.84
C ASP A 630 13.56 -16.38 -13.91
N GLY A 631 14.75 -16.85 -13.51
CA GLY A 631 15.77 -17.41 -14.37
C GLY A 631 16.52 -18.54 -13.66
N GLU A 632 17.73 -18.86 -14.09
CA GLU A 632 18.61 -19.79 -13.37
C GLU A 632 18.86 -19.30 -11.94
N THR A 633 19.07 -17.99 -11.81
CA THR A 633 19.06 -17.27 -10.52
C THR A 633 17.86 -16.31 -10.53
N ARG A 634 17.16 -16.23 -9.40
CA ARG A 634 15.96 -15.41 -9.24
C ARG A 634 16.31 -14.12 -8.55
N TYR A 635 15.88 -13.00 -9.12
CA TYR A 635 16.22 -11.67 -8.65
C TYR A 635 14.97 -10.88 -8.25
N LEU A 636 15.08 -10.17 -7.13
CA LEU A 636 14.11 -9.17 -6.68
C LEU A 636 14.63 -7.78 -7.00
N CYS A 637 13.88 -7.03 -7.77
CA CYS A 637 14.22 -5.67 -8.18
C CYS A 637 13.18 -4.66 -7.68
N PRO A 638 13.50 -3.79 -6.71
CA PRO A 638 12.62 -2.70 -6.32
C PRO A 638 12.47 -1.69 -7.46
N LEU A 639 11.24 -1.22 -7.71
CA LEU A 639 10.94 -0.21 -8.73
C LEU A 639 11.30 1.20 -8.25
N GLU A 640 11.04 1.51 -7.00
CA GLU A 640 11.49 2.75 -6.39
C GLU A 640 12.96 2.68 -5.99
N SER A 641 13.60 3.83 -5.88
CA SER A 641 15.02 3.99 -5.56
C SER A 641 15.39 3.66 -4.10
N SER A 642 14.62 2.80 -3.43
CA SER A 642 15.00 2.26 -2.15
C SER A 642 16.27 1.42 -2.34
N ASN A 643 17.33 1.76 -1.61
CA ASN A 643 18.60 1.03 -1.58
C ASN A 643 18.46 -0.33 -0.87
N LEU A 644 17.37 -1.06 -1.13
CA LEU A 644 17.29 -2.46 -0.71
C LEU A 644 18.40 -3.20 -1.46
N PRO A 645 19.31 -3.88 -0.75
CA PRO A 645 20.33 -4.65 -1.41
C PRO A 645 19.64 -5.70 -2.28
N PHE A 646 20.04 -5.75 -3.55
CA PHE A 646 19.56 -6.77 -4.48
C PHE A 646 19.99 -8.14 -3.95
N ARG A 647 19.02 -9.02 -3.72
CA ARG A 647 19.29 -10.34 -3.16
C ARG A 647 18.81 -11.37 -4.15
N SER A 648 19.66 -12.35 -4.43
CA SER A 648 19.20 -13.57 -5.07
C SER A 648 18.21 -14.24 -4.12
N ALA A 649 16.97 -14.37 -4.57
CA ALA A 649 15.98 -15.09 -3.81
C ALA A 649 16.19 -16.58 -4.03
N ILE A 650 16.63 -17.33 -3.03
CA ILE A 650 16.41 -18.78 -3.01
C ILE A 650 14.94 -18.95 -2.65
N LEU A 651 14.16 -19.22 -3.68
CA LEU A 651 12.73 -19.32 -3.52
C LEU A 651 12.38 -20.75 -3.18
N ASP A 652 12.08 -20.95 -1.93
CA ASP A 652 11.34 -22.11 -1.51
C ASP A 652 9.88 -22.04 -2.01
N ARG A 653 9.07 -22.98 -1.61
CA ARG A 653 7.63 -23.02 -1.93
C ARG A 653 6.90 -21.71 -1.57
N TYR A 654 7.40 -20.94 -0.60
CA TYR A 654 6.77 -19.75 -0.04
C TYR A 654 7.50 -18.43 -0.36
N LEU A 655 8.46 -18.41 -1.30
CA LEU A 655 9.19 -17.21 -1.71
C LEU A 655 10.08 -16.59 -0.61
N GLU A 656 10.65 -17.39 0.30
CA GLU A 656 11.66 -16.90 1.25
C GLU A 656 12.96 -16.50 0.54
N VAL A 657 13.60 -15.46 1.04
CA VAL A 657 14.82 -14.88 0.49
C VAL A 657 16.03 -15.28 1.33
N ASN A 658 17.12 -15.71 0.69
CA ASN A 658 18.40 -15.85 1.38
C ASN A 658 19.02 -14.45 1.60
N VAL A 659 19.07 -14.02 2.87
CA VAL A 659 19.58 -12.69 3.25
C VAL A 659 21.11 -12.59 3.19
N ASP A 660 21.84 -13.71 3.22
CA ASP A 660 23.30 -13.73 3.17
C ASP A 660 23.86 -13.72 1.73
N ALA A 661 23.05 -14.09 0.75
CA ALA A 661 23.43 -14.07 -0.66
C ALA A 661 23.17 -12.67 -1.26
N VAL A 662 24.12 -11.75 -1.06
CA VAL A 662 24.08 -10.43 -1.70
C VAL A 662 24.74 -10.55 -3.08
N ASP A 663 23.92 -10.60 -4.13
CA ASP A 663 24.39 -10.47 -5.50
C ASP A 663 24.06 -9.09 -6.06
N THR A 664 25.00 -8.51 -6.82
CA THR A 664 24.85 -7.18 -7.44
C THR A 664 24.20 -7.29 -8.82
N TYR A 665 22.93 -7.70 -8.87
CA TYR A 665 22.20 -7.72 -10.13
C TYR A 665 21.80 -6.32 -10.59
N ASN A 666 21.94 -6.05 -11.90
CA ASN A 666 21.58 -4.77 -12.48
C ASN A 666 20.06 -4.72 -12.79
N CYS A 667 19.28 -4.11 -11.92
CA CYS A 667 17.82 -3.96 -12.08
C CYS A 667 17.35 -2.95 -13.14
N THR A 668 18.22 -2.46 -14.00
CA THR A 668 17.85 -1.47 -15.03
C THR A 668 16.76 -2.01 -15.96
N TYR A 669 16.83 -3.29 -16.34
CA TYR A 669 15.80 -3.92 -17.17
C TYR A 669 14.46 -3.99 -16.45
N ALA A 670 14.43 -4.47 -15.20
CA ALA A 670 13.22 -4.55 -14.38
C ALA A 670 12.53 -3.19 -14.21
N LYS A 671 13.31 -2.13 -13.94
CA LYS A 671 12.80 -0.76 -13.84
C LYS A 671 12.20 -0.25 -15.16
N LYS A 672 12.77 -0.64 -16.30
CA LYS A 672 12.20 -0.31 -17.61
C LYS A 672 10.87 -1.05 -17.86
N VAL A 673 10.75 -2.31 -17.39
CA VAL A 673 9.49 -3.07 -17.51
C VAL A 673 8.40 -2.43 -16.66
N GLY A 674 8.68 -2.09 -15.41
CA GLY A 674 7.71 -1.39 -14.55
C GLY A 674 7.31 -0.01 -15.12
N ALA A 675 8.27 0.76 -15.62
CA ALA A 675 7.98 2.05 -16.28
C ALA A 675 7.13 1.88 -17.55
N LEU A 676 7.33 0.81 -18.33
CA LEU A 676 6.55 0.53 -19.53
C LEU A 676 5.06 0.35 -19.21
N GLU A 677 4.71 -0.28 -18.08
CA GLU A 677 3.32 -0.44 -17.67
C GLU A 677 2.63 0.92 -17.47
N GLU A 678 3.29 1.86 -16.80
CA GLU A 678 2.80 3.24 -16.66
C GLU A 678 2.67 3.95 -18.02
N TYR A 679 3.65 3.78 -18.92
CA TYR A 679 3.60 4.36 -20.27
C TYR A 679 2.41 3.81 -21.07
N ILE A 680 2.12 2.51 -20.99
CA ILE A 680 0.96 1.87 -21.62
C ILE A 680 -0.33 2.44 -21.05
N TYR A 681 -0.43 2.61 -19.74
CA TYR A 681 -1.58 3.25 -19.10
C TYR A 681 -1.80 4.68 -19.63
N TYR A 682 -0.78 5.55 -19.55
CA TYR A 682 -0.90 6.93 -20.03
C TYR A 682 -1.23 6.99 -21.54
N TYR A 683 -0.62 6.10 -22.34
CA TYR A 683 -0.92 6.00 -23.75
C TYR A 683 -2.39 5.65 -24.00
N GLN A 684 -2.94 4.69 -23.26
CA GLN A 684 -4.35 4.34 -23.35
C GLN A 684 -5.26 5.47 -22.89
N MET A 685 -4.88 6.23 -21.86
CA MET A 685 -5.65 7.39 -21.38
C MET A 685 -5.59 8.58 -22.33
N ASN A 686 -4.55 8.72 -23.16
CA ASN A 686 -4.45 9.78 -24.17
C ASN A 686 -5.20 9.45 -25.47
N ASN A 687 -5.55 8.18 -25.71
CA ASN A 687 -6.23 7.74 -26.93
C ASN A 687 -7.66 7.26 -26.60
N GLU A 688 -8.57 7.48 -27.54
CA GLU A 688 -9.92 6.94 -27.42
C GLU A 688 -9.99 5.58 -28.13
N TYR A 689 -10.39 4.56 -27.39
CA TYR A 689 -10.72 3.27 -27.93
C TYR A 689 -12.24 3.10 -27.86
N ARG A 690 -12.86 2.71 -28.98
CA ARG A 690 -14.29 2.34 -29.04
C ARG A 690 -14.37 0.85 -29.35
N PHE A 691 -15.18 0.15 -28.59
CA PHE A 691 -15.37 -1.29 -28.71
C PHE A 691 -16.77 -1.62 -29.17
#